data_6fcae11a0935eb8f25a04fb898eb5028
#
_entry.id   6fcae11a0935eb8f25a04fb898eb5028
#
_cell.length_a   1.000
_cell.length_b   1.000
_cell.length_c   1.000
_cell.angle_alpha   90.00
_cell.angle_beta   90.00
_cell.angle_gamma   90.00
#
_symmetry.space_group_name_H-M   'P 1'
#
loop_
_entity.id
_entity.type
_entity.pdbx_description
1 polymer ?
#
loop_
_entity_poly.entity_id
_entity_poly.type
_entity_poly.pdbx_seq_one_letter_code
_entity_poly.pdbx_strand_id
1 'polypeptide(L)'
;MPFKIYTYEDPYQLDKADFWDEISALPHFCSARTLVNGLKDVLGDKIKGLICPLNDLVDHEEVYRQWTDNISLRIQQYSAFSSVFKQLLDRKKIQKPFHMALEHNQNHFLEAVRLFIELDINASAIDGSKGNTEQQLFVYMLKQAQKSSIFQFPKTPCREKLKEIVVALANKEVDECTGTPQEVKRCERAVGVTQEQPFNSIVVHGVHQFTPVQLRLLLAMEKMGMTIIFLFNYQKKYSKIYSSWNEIYGCFEVPIHHDTVVREYEPPTMQNPSNALACALGEICEDRNAVGSPLLRKWYKLYESIQLMEFANITEYAHFVSNHFDAAIQSYSDSRSVMERGNNVWSNAAVLRHLDEQVYTANRDVHTLLKIYYPEYAKDRHFLSYPIGQFFSAIYRLWDYENRHIIFDVNAIKECLSSNILSVAPGEVLLRTFYNVAILFENVTTYEEFQSEVVEGYAKNYDKLVATPGTDALSELKNLSVYSKYKVTKKDILALIRAIEEINEIATYLFALDNSREDFINFGKHFHNLEEFLKQRELALANEQERALITALQLRLDKIKPENSTFSGTFRDLQQGLYYYLKQKNDEDQGVDWIVKNFEQIDGDILQSKRQFEKEQRKVYHFACVSDRDMNMTVNDQLPWPLTDEFIHAAYSPIDLQFQVYYTSLGERSNFLRYALFYGLCYNRCDVRLSYVKQYGDETTEPYALLAILGLAPKAELVESVHKSTPFAISVGKEITRGVKYDRYQMMDMFLCPYRFFLDYVMEDGPVVQGNFLYQKYFENLLIEAVWKRIGKQNRADAMKYLSQIMDQETQKLEPYFKFWKRTEIIDLKLRAKNYLIHEVITNGYGTTVMPYVPSHMQMRKLFGAALFSIDISEVEKKNPYGQFEALTKREGWKKIYSLHKLPKPDNQALADSLRGEAKEYLNQTCGEDKAAISSDWCTYCVHRGNCMESFLRSEISMSSSRDEP
;
A
#
# COMPACT_ATOMS: atom_id res chain seq x y z
N MET A 1 -4.31 47.88 -9.54
CA MET A 1 -4.68 46.45 -9.68
C MET A 1 -4.12 45.72 -8.46
N PRO A 2 -4.92 44.89 -7.78
CA PRO A 2 -4.46 44.26 -6.52
C PRO A 2 -3.55 43.05 -6.72
N PHE A 3 -3.42 42.50 -7.94
CA PHE A 3 -2.45 41.50 -8.27
C PHE A 3 -1.25 42.10 -9.00
N LYS A 4 -0.04 41.61 -8.64
CA LYS A 4 1.21 41.87 -9.38
C LYS A 4 1.89 40.51 -9.61
N ILE A 5 2.57 40.36 -10.73
CA ILE A 5 3.28 39.13 -11.09
C ILE A 5 4.71 39.53 -11.46
N TYR A 6 5.67 39.05 -10.64
CA TYR A 6 7.09 39.29 -10.86
C TYR A 6 7.80 37.96 -11.16
N THR A 7 8.82 38.02 -12.02
CA THR A 7 9.64 36.88 -12.37
C THR A 7 11.11 37.19 -12.29
N TYR A 8 11.90 36.20 -11.92
CA TYR A 8 13.37 36.27 -11.87
C TYR A 8 14.00 35.16 -12.67
N GLU A 9 15.16 35.41 -13.29
CA GLU A 9 15.83 34.38 -14.11
C GLU A 9 16.72 33.45 -13.29
N ASP A 10 17.47 33.96 -12.31
CA ASP A 10 18.42 33.20 -11.51
C ASP A 10 18.01 33.20 -10.02
N PRO A 11 17.62 32.05 -9.46
CA PRO A 11 17.21 31.97 -8.07
C PRO A 11 18.35 32.30 -7.07
N TYR A 12 19.62 32.12 -7.47
CA TYR A 12 20.77 32.46 -6.65
C TYR A 12 21.06 33.97 -6.61
N GLN A 13 20.41 34.74 -7.47
CA GLN A 13 20.59 36.20 -7.58
C GLN A 13 19.28 36.97 -7.49
N LEU A 14 18.27 36.38 -6.88
CA LEU A 14 16.96 37.01 -6.72
C LEU A 14 17.04 38.35 -5.98
N ASP A 15 17.96 38.49 -5.02
CA ASP A 15 18.21 39.75 -4.30
C ASP A 15 18.70 40.91 -5.16
N LYS A 16 19.08 40.63 -6.42
CA LYS A 16 19.53 41.64 -7.39
C LYS A 16 18.45 41.99 -8.41
N ALA A 17 17.26 41.46 -8.29
CA ALA A 17 16.17 41.78 -9.17
C ALA A 17 15.72 43.24 -8.98
N ASP A 18 15.29 43.89 -10.05
CA ASP A 18 14.89 45.31 -10.08
C ASP A 18 13.74 45.65 -9.09
N PHE A 19 12.95 44.67 -8.74
CA PHE A 19 11.83 44.79 -7.79
C PHE A 19 12.15 44.36 -6.37
N TRP A 20 13.38 43.90 -6.09
CA TRP A 20 13.71 43.30 -4.79
C TRP A 20 13.50 44.22 -3.59
N ASP A 21 13.85 45.48 -3.72
CA ASP A 21 13.71 46.46 -2.65
C ASP A 21 12.22 46.68 -2.26
N GLU A 22 11.31 46.54 -3.22
CA GLU A 22 9.86 46.61 -2.96
C GLU A 22 9.36 45.43 -2.11
N ILE A 23 9.89 44.23 -2.33
CA ILE A 23 9.34 43.02 -1.71
C ILE A 23 10.11 42.52 -0.49
N SER A 24 11.36 42.85 -0.33
CA SER A 24 12.28 42.26 0.67
C SER A 24 11.79 42.35 2.12
N ALA A 25 10.99 43.36 2.49
CA ALA A 25 10.45 43.58 3.81
C ALA A 25 8.99 43.07 4.00
N LEU A 26 8.33 42.59 2.94
CA LEU A 26 7.00 42.03 3.00
C LEU A 26 6.99 40.62 3.59
N PRO A 27 5.83 40.12 4.08
CA PRO A 27 5.68 38.69 4.38
C PRO A 27 5.71 37.85 3.09
N HIS A 28 6.54 36.82 3.08
CA HIS A 28 6.71 35.89 1.98
C HIS A 28 6.09 34.54 2.30
N PHE A 29 5.18 34.07 1.45
CA PHE A 29 4.54 32.77 1.57
C PHE A 29 4.98 31.87 0.41
N CYS A 30 5.53 30.72 0.73
CA CYS A 30 6.06 29.77 -0.25
C CYS A 30 5.09 28.60 -0.48
N SER A 31 5.22 27.95 -1.65
CA SER A 31 4.45 26.73 -1.98
C SER A 31 4.68 25.59 -0.98
N ALA A 32 5.92 25.44 -0.49
CA ALA A 32 6.32 24.37 0.41
C ALA A 32 7.43 24.80 1.39
N ARG A 33 7.60 24.04 2.48
CA ARG A 33 8.66 24.23 3.47
C ARG A 33 10.07 24.08 2.85
N THR A 34 10.23 23.22 1.86
CA THR A 34 11.48 23.05 1.12
C THR A 34 11.91 24.32 0.43
N LEU A 35 10.98 25.03 -0.22
CA LEU A 35 11.27 26.33 -0.87
C LEU A 35 11.61 27.41 0.17
N VAL A 36 10.93 27.43 1.33
CA VAL A 36 11.31 28.31 2.45
C VAL A 36 12.77 28.10 2.84
N ASN A 37 13.16 26.86 3.06
CA ASN A 37 14.53 26.50 3.46
C ASN A 37 15.56 26.86 2.39
N GLY A 38 15.27 26.56 1.12
CA GLY A 38 16.13 26.88 -0.01
C GLY A 38 16.35 28.40 -0.16
N LEU A 39 15.28 29.18 -0.08
CA LEU A 39 15.38 30.66 -0.15
C LEU A 39 16.09 31.24 1.09
N LYS A 40 15.86 30.70 2.30
CA LYS A 40 16.61 31.10 3.49
C LYS A 40 18.13 30.83 3.32
N ASP A 41 18.50 29.71 2.72
CA ASP A 41 19.91 29.36 2.47
C ASP A 41 20.59 30.30 1.43
N VAL A 42 19.85 30.68 0.38
CA VAL A 42 20.38 31.51 -0.71
C VAL A 42 20.43 33.00 -0.32
N LEU A 43 19.32 33.49 0.23
CA LEU A 43 19.12 34.93 0.45
C LEU A 43 19.55 35.39 1.85
N GLY A 44 19.56 34.53 2.83
CA GLY A 44 20.01 34.85 4.19
C GLY A 44 19.31 36.07 4.78
N ASP A 45 20.10 37.05 5.23
CA ASP A 45 19.63 38.31 5.84
C ASP A 45 18.98 39.29 4.84
N LYS A 46 18.98 39.00 3.57
CA LYS A 46 18.40 39.87 2.52
C LYS A 46 16.87 39.83 2.50
N ILE A 47 16.28 38.73 2.96
CA ILE A 47 14.84 38.65 3.30
C ILE A 47 14.66 39.22 4.70
N LYS A 48 14.01 40.39 4.79
CA LYS A 48 13.81 41.12 6.04
C LYS A 48 12.48 40.74 6.74
N GLY A 49 11.45 40.38 5.99
CA GLY A 49 10.13 39.96 6.48
C GLY A 49 10.05 38.47 6.85
N LEU A 50 8.86 38.05 7.34
CA LEU A 50 8.53 36.66 7.56
C LEU A 50 8.65 35.87 6.24
N ILE A 51 9.16 34.65 6.31
CA ILE A 51 9.08 33.66 5.24
C ILE A 51 8.64 32.32 5.80
N CYS A 52 7.45 31.82 5.37
CA CYS A 52 6.86 30.55 5.78
C CYS A 52 6.02 29.92 4.65
N PRO A 53 5.56 28.66 4.76
CA PRO A 53 4.63 28.07 3.82
C PRO A 53 3.27 28.80 3.80
N LEU A 54 2.63 28.89 2.62
CA LEU A 54 1.28 29.44 2.50
C LEU A 54 0.24 28.63 3.28
N ASN A 55 0.43 27.32 3.36
CA ASN A 55 -0.45 26.44 4.14
C ASN A 55 -0.44 26.76 5.65
N ASP A 56 0.68 27.24 6.21
CA ASP A 56 0.72 27.61 7.64
C ASP A 56 -0.27 28.76 7.95
N LEU A 57 -0.52 29.64 6.98
CA LEU A 57 -1.54 30.68 7.08
C LEU A 57 -2.96 30.13 6.86
N VAL A 58 -3.14 29.29 5.84
CA VAL A 58 -4.44 28.70 5.47
C VAL A 58 -4.98 27.81 6.60
N ASP A 59 -4.12 26.97 7.17
CA ASP A 59 -4.46 25.98 8.20
C ASP A 59 -4.36 26.54 9.63
N HIS A 60 -4.26 27.85 9.75
CA HIS A 60 -4.34 28.49 11.08
C HIS A 60 -5.74 28.36 11.67
N GLU A 61 -5.83 28.15 13.01
CA GLU A 61 -7.09 27.90 13.73
C GLU A 61 -8.16 28.98 13.49
N GLU A 62 -7.75 30.23 13.40
CA GLU A 62 -8.64 31.39 13.18
C GLU A 62 -8.88 31.67 11.69
N VAL A 63 -8.27 30.93 10.74
CA VAL A 63 -8.48 31.09 9.30
C VAL A 63 -9.41 29.99 8.83
N TYR A 64 -8.89 28.85 8.37
CA TYR A 64 -9.71 27.82 7.73
C TYR A 64 -9.52 26.42 8.32
N ARG A 65 -8.74 26.26 9.38
CA ARG A 65 -8.49 24.95 10.01
C ARG A 65 -9.79 24.23 10.40
N GLN A 66 -10.80 24.99 10.85
CA GLN A 66 -12.13 24.44 11.18
C GLN A 66 -12.83 23.78 9.98
N TRP A 67 -12.39 24.06 8.75
CA TRP A 67 -12.91 23.44 7.55
C TRP A 67 -11.93 22.39 6.99
N THR A 68 -10.63 22.66 6.96
CA THR A 68 -9.60 21.80 6.37
C THR A 68 -9.30 20.58 7.22
N ASP A 69 -9.22 20.73 8.55
CA ASP A 69 -8.83 19.69 9.53
C ASP A 69 -9.98 19.28 10.48
N ASN A 70 -11.24 19.52 10.12
CA ASN A 70 -12.38 19.14 10.95
C ASN A 70 -13.03 17.84 10.48
N ILE A 71 -12.58 16.75 11.07
CA ILE A 71 -13.05 15.40 10.77
C ILE A 71 -14.52 15.23 11.11
N SER A 72 -14.97 15.75 12.27
CA SER A 72 -16.39 15.70 12.68
C SER A 72 -17.29 16.36 11.64
N LEU A 73 -16.92 17.54 11.13
CA LEU A 73 -17.65 18.23 10.07
C LEU A 73 -17.74 17.37 8.80
N ARG A 74 -16.64 16.73 8.38
CA ARG A 74 -16.63 15.86 7.18
C ARG A 74 -17.57 14.67 7.34
N ILE A 75 -17.59 14.01 8.50
CA ILE A 75 -18.52 12.92 8.79
C ILE A 75 -19.97 13.40 8.70
N GLN A 76 -20.27 14.59 9.26
CA GLN A 76 -21.62 15.19 9.16
C GLN A 76 -22.01 15.45 7.71
N GLN A 77 -21.11 15.99 6.91
CA GLN A 77 -21.34 16.24 5.48
C GLN A 77 -21.57 14.92 4.72
N TYR A 78 -20.79 13.89 5.03
CA TYR A 78 -20.95 12.55 4.44
C TYR A 78 -22.31 11.95 4.76
N SER A 79 -22.71 11.93 6.05
CA SER A 79 -24.01 11.40 6.49
C SER A 79 -25.19 12.16 5.91
N ALA A 80 -25.04 13.50 5.73
CA ALA A 80 -26.07 14.30 5.08
C ALA A 80 -26.30 13.83 3.61
N PHE A 81 -25.24 13.47 2.90
CA PHE A 81 -25.37 12.94 1.54
C PHE A 81 -26.06 11.57 1.52
N SER A 82 -25.66 10.65 2.39
CA SER A 82 -26.32 9.35 2.55
C SER A 82 -27.83 9.50 2.78
N SER A 83 -28.22 10.42 3.65
CA SER A 83 -29.63 10.71 3.92
C SER A 83 -30.38 11.20 2.67
N VAL A 84 -29.76 12.07 1.88
CA VAL A 84 -30.39 12.57 0.64
C VAL A 84 -30.47 11.46 -0.41
N PHE A 85 -29.43 10.64 -0.60
CA PHE A 85 -29.43 9.53 -1.52
C PHE A 85 -30.50 8.51 -1.18
N LYS A 86 -30.66 8.18 0.11
CA LYS A 86 -31.72 7.28 0.58
C LYS A 86 -33.11 7.87 0.30
N GLN A 87 -33.34 9.16 0.56
CA GLN A 87 -34.61 9.81 0.23
C GLN A 87 -34.91 9.80 -1.26
N LEU A 88 -33.92 9.93 -2.13
CA LEU A 88 -34.10 9.85 -3.59
C LEU A 88 -34.46 8.43 -4.02
N LEU A 89 -33.89 7.40 -3.39
CA LEU A 89 -34.23 6.01 -3.61
C LEU A 89 -35.69 5.73 -3.17
N ASP A 90 -36.06 6.11 -1.95
CA ASP A 90 -37.38 5.90 -1.37
C ASP A 90 -38.50 6.59 -2.19
N ARG A 91 -38.20 7.76 -2.74
CA ARG A 91 -39.11 8.49 -3.66
C ARG A 91 -39.05 7.95 -5.09
N LYS A 92 -38.35 6.85 -5.35
CA LYS A 92 -38.17 6.21 -6.68
C LYS A 92 -37.62 7.17 -7.76
N LYS A 93 -36.86 8.18 -7.35
CA LYS A 93 -36.18 9.10 -8.28
C LYS A 93 -34.88 8.51 -8.82
N ILE A 94 -34.27 7.57 -8.10
CA ILE A 94 -33.11 6.80 -8.53
C ILE A 94 -33.40 5.30 -8.33
N GLN A 95 -32.74 4.46 -9.13
CA GLN A 95 -32.84 3.01 -9.04
C GLN A 95 -31.81 2.44 -8.04
N LYS A 96 -32.10 1.26 -7.47
CA LYS A 96 -31.22 0.61 -6.48
C LYS A 96 -29.78 0.40 -6.96
N PRO A 97 -29.50 -0.06 -8.21
CA PRO A 97 -28.12 -0.19 -8.68
C PRO A 97 -27.37 1.14 -8.72
N PHE A 98 -28.04 2.23 -9.13
CA PHE A 98 -27.48 3.56 -9.16
C PHE A 98 -27.22 4.09 -7.73
N HIS A 99 -28.12 3.84 -6.79
CA HIS A 99 -27.91 4.17 -5.39
C HIS A 99 -26.67 3.47 -4.83
N MET A 100 -26.48 2.18 -5.12
CA MET A 100 -25.28 1.45 -4.70
C MET A 100 -24.01 2.04 -5.30
N ALA A 101 -24.01 2.43 -6.56
CA ALA A 101 -22.86 3.09 -7.20
C ALA A 101 -22.54 4.44 -6.55
N LEU A 102 -23.55 5.24 -6.21
CA LEU A 102 -23.38 6.49 -5.45
C LEU A 102 -22.77 6.26 -4.08
N GLU A 103 -23.24 5.25 -3.36
CA GLU A 103 -22.72 4.89 -2.06
C GLU A 103 -21.23 4.48 -2.11
N HIS A 104 -20.81 3.75 -3.15
CA HIS A 104 -19.39 3.39 -3.33
C HIS A 104 -18.49 4.59 -3.63
N ASN A 105 -19.02 5.59 -4.35
CA ASN A 105 -18.27 6.77 -4.78
C ASN A 105 -18.58 8.01 -3.95
N GLN A 106 -19.25 7.87 -2.81
CA GLN A 106 -19.76 8.99 -2.03
C GLN A 106 -18.68 9.96 -1.55
N ASN A 107 -17.49 9.48 -1.24
CA ASN A 107 -16.36 10.33 -0.87
C ASN A 107 -15.93 11.25 -2.02
N HIS A 108 -15.73 10.69 -3.21
CA HIS A 108 -15.37 11.47 -4.40
C HIS A 108 -16.46 12.49 -4.75
N PHE A 109 -17.73 12.10 -4.57
CA PHE A 109 -18.86 12.97 -4.77
C PHE A 109 -18.88 14.14 -3.76
N LEU A 110 -18.58 13.85 -2.50
CA LEU A 110 -18.44 14.86 -1.45
C LEU A 110 -17.27 15.80 -1.75
N GLU A 111 -16.13 15.29 -2.20
CA GLU A 111 -14.97 16.07 -2.61
C GLU A 111 -15.31 17.00 -3.79
N ALA A 112 -16.08 16.53 -4.78
CA ALA A 112 -16.54 17.35 -5.88
C ALA A 112 -17.42 18.52 -5.39
N VAL A 113 -18.36 18.28 -4.47
CA VAL A 113 -19.21 19.34 -3.92
C VAL A 113 -18.40 20.32 -3.05
N ARG A 114 -17.47 19.80 -2.23
CA ARG A 114 -16.58 20.64 -1.41
C ARG A 114 -15.70 21.54 -2.27
N LEU A 115 -15.16 21.03 -3.38
CA LEU A 115 -14.36 21.80 -4.35
C LEU A 115 -15.08 23.09 -4.79
N PHE A 116 -16.36 22.97 -5.18
CA PHE A 116 -17.13 24.12 -5.61
C PHE A 116 -17.50 25.07 -4.46
N ILE A 117 -17.71 24.56 -3.26
CA ILE A 117 -17.93 25.38 -2.06
C ILE A 117 -16.66 26.11 -1.66
N GLU A 118 -15.52 25.45 -1.68
CA GLU A 118 -14.22 26.01 -1.36
C GLU A 118 -13.80 27.10 -2.33
N LEU A 119 -14.12 26.95 -3.62
CA LEU A 119 -13.89 27.95 -4.66
C LEU A 119 -14.97 29.07 -4.70
N ASP A 120 -15.96 29.04 -3.80
CA ASP A 120 -17.04 30.05 -3.74
C ASP A 120 -17.90 30.14 -5.01
N ILE A 121 -18.14 29.00 -5.67
CA ILE A 121 -18.88 28.94 -6.93
C ILE A 121 -20.36 28.66 -6.63
N ASN A 122 -21.21 29.49 -7.19
CA ASN A 122 -22.66 29.31 -7.04
C ASN A 122 -23.17 28.20 -7.95
N ALA A 123 -23.93 27.27 -7.40
CA ALA A 123 -24.55 26.17 -8.18
C ALA A 123 -25.49 26.65 -9.31
N SER A 124 -25.99 27.91 -9.26
CA SER A 124 -26.79 28.49 -10.34
C SER A 124 -25.99 28.85 -11.60
N ALA A 125 -24.66 28.94 -11.49
CA ALA A 125 -23.78 29.16 -12.62
C ALA A 125 -23.57 27.90 -13.49
N ILE A 126 -24.02 26.73 -13.01
CA ILE A 126 -23.79 25.45 -13.66
C ILE A 126 -25.11 24.92 -14.27
N ASP A 127 -25.11 24.70 -15.59
CA ASP A 127 -26.26 24.12 -16.30
C ASP A 127 -26.21 22.58 -16.22
N GLY A 128 -26.84 22.03 -15.19
CA GLY A 128 -26.90 20.58 -14.99
C GLY A 128 -27.55 19.80 -16.13
N SER A 129 -28.35 20.46 -16.99
CA SER A 129 -28.99 19.76 -18.10
C SER A 129 -28.03 19.28 -19.18
N LYS A 130 -26.82 19.79 -19.18
CA LYS A 130 -25.74 19.42 -20.12
C LYS A 130 -24.99 18.17 -19.71
N GLY A 131 -25.18 17.71 -18.46
CA GLY A 131 -24.47 16.55 -17.91
C GLY A 131 -25.27 15.25 -17.97
N ASN A 132 -24.57 14.15 -17.68
CA ASN A 132 -25.17 12.85 -17.45
C ASN A 132 -25.95 12.80 -16.11
N THR A 133 -26.50 11.64 -15.75
CA THR A 133 -27.34 11.49 -14.54
C THR A 133 -26.58 11.83 -13.27
N GLU A 134 -25.32 11.42 -13.17
CA GLU A 134 -24.44 11.66 -12.01
C GLU A 134 -24.12 13.15 -11.88
N GLN A 135 -23.83 13.81 -12.98
CA GLN A 135 -23.52 15.24 -13.04
C GLN A 135 -24.74 16.11 -12.75
N GLN A 136 -25.93 15.71 -13.23
CA GLN A 136 -27.18 16.35 -12.86
C GLN A 136 -27.47 16.23 -11.35
N LEU A 137 -27.20 15.05 -10.79
CA LEU A 137 -27.32 14.84 -9.35
C LEU A 137 -26.28 15.66 -8.58
N PHE A 138 -25.06 15.80 -9.09
CA PHE A 138 -24.03 16.66 -8.49
C PHE A 138 -24.52 18.11 -8.38
N VAL A 139 -25.06 18.70 -9.45
CA VAL A 139 -25.59 20.07 -9.43
C VAL A 139 -26.76 20.20 -8.44
N TYR A 140 -27.62 19.18 -8.38
CA TYR A 140 -28.70 19.15 -7.38
C TYR A 140 -28.15 19.12 -5.96
N MET A 141 -27.18 18.26 -5.66
CA MET A 141 -26.56 18.13 -4.35
C MET A 141 -25.79 19.38 -3.95
N LEU A 142 -25.08 20.02 -4.88
CA LEU A 142 -24.40 21.29 -4.64
C LEU A 142 -25.42 22.39 -4.25
N LYS A 143 -26.57 22.47 -4.91
CA LYS A 143 -27.67 23.40 -4.55
C LYS A 143 -28.25 23.14 -3.15
N GLN A 144 -28.31 21.87 -2.73
CA GLN A 144 -28.77 21.54 -1.38
C GLN A 144 -27.68 21.85 -0.34
N ALA A 145 -26.43 21.52 -0.64
CA ALA A 145 -25.29 21.78 0.24
C ALA A 145 -25.14 23.29 0.53
N GLN A 146 -25.23 24.14 -0.46
CA GLN A 146 -25.14 25.60 -0.29
C GLN A 146 -26.24 26.22 0.60
N LYS A 147 -27.37 25.51 0.80
CA LYS A 147 -28.43 25.91 1.72
C LYS A 147 -28.24 25.39 3.15
N SER A 148 -27.34 24.46 3.34
CA SER A 148 -27.13 23.76 4.62
C SER A 148 -26.01 24.42 5.42
N SER A 149 -26.25 24.61 6.72
CA SER A 149 -25.27 25.19 7.65
C SER A 149 -23.99 24.35 7.77
N ILE A 150 -24.08 23.02 7.61
CA ILE A 150 -22.93 22.11 7.70
C ILE A 150 -21.98 22.21 6.48
N PHE A 151 -22.41 22.87 5.40
CA PHE A 151 -21.59 23.15 4.23
C PHE A 151 -21.23 24.63 4.11
N GLN A 152 -21.49 25.43 5.14
CA GLN A 152 -21.11 26.83 5.13
C GLN A 152 -19.62 26.98 5.40
N PHE A 153 -18.91 27.54 4.40
CA PHE A 153 -17.48 27.78 4.52
C PHE A 153 -17.19 28.92 5.53
N PRO A 154 -16.14 28.82 6.35
CA PRO A 154 -15.76 29.86 7.31
C PRO A 154 -15.49 31.21 6.62
N LYS A 155 -15.83 32.30 7.30
CA LYS A 155 -15.52 33.65 6.80
C LYS A 155 -14.02 33.93 7.00
N THR A 156 -13.40 34.53 5.97
CA THR A 156 -12.02 35.01 6.07
C THR A 156 -11.92 36.10 7.14
N PRO A 157 -10.92 36.04 8.05
CA PRO A 157 -10.71 37.11 9.04
C PRO A 157 -10.42 38.45 8.37
N CYS A 158 -10.72 39.57 9.08
CA CYS A 158 -10.39 40.90 8.59
C CYS A 158 -8.87 41.11 8.53
N ARG A 159 -8.45 42.15 7.80
CA ARG A 159 -7.02 42.44 7.57
C ARG A 159 -6.19 42.61 8.84
N GLU A 160 -6.79 43.28 9.87
CA GLU A 160 -6.13 43.46 11.16
C GLU A 160 -5.87 42.13 11.86
N LYS A 161 -6.85 41.25 11.84
CA LYS A 161 -6.74 39.92 12.43
C LYS A 161 -5.74 39.02 11.64
N LEU A 162 -5.75 39.11 10.34
CA LEU A 162 -4.73 38.42 9.51
C LEU A 162 -3.31 38.91 9.84
N LYS A 163 -3.13 40.21 10.11
CA LYS A 163 -1.84 40.74 10.57
C LYS A 163 -1.40 40.12 11.90
N GLU A 164 -2.32 40.01 12.87
CA GLU A 164 -2.02 39.37 14.16
C GLU A 164 -1.56 37.91 13.95
N ILE A 165 -2.27 37.18 13.09
CA ILE A 165 -1.92 35.78 12.74
C ILE A 165 -0.53 35.69 12.10
N VAL A 166 -0.22 36.58 11.15
CA VAL A 166 1.09 36.59 10.47
C VAL A 166 2.23 36.92 11.47
N VAL A 167 1.99 37.81 12.42
CA VAL A 167 2.95 38.07 13.52
C VAL A 167 3.09 36.85 14.43
N ALA A 168 1.99 36.14 14.75
CA ALA A 168 2.06 34.90 15.53
C ALA A 168 2.87 33.80 14.81
N LEU A 169 2.68 33.64 13.49
CA LEU A 169 3.50 32.74 12.67
C LEU A 169 4.98 33.12 12.69
N ALA A 170 5.30 34.43 12.66
CA ALA A 170 6.69 34.88 12.74
C ALA A 170 7.31 34.56 14.12
N ASN A 171 6.56 34.68 15.22
CA ASN A 171 7.02 34.25 16.55
C ASN A 171 7.24 32.74 16.62
N LYS A 172 6.31 31.95 16.07
CA LYS A 172 6.45 30.48 15.98
C LYS A 172 7.74 30.07 15.25
N GLU A 173 8.08 30.74 14.16
CA GLU A 173 9.35 30.48 13.44
C GLU A 173 10.60 30.79 14.29
N VAL A 174 10.52 31.72 15.25
CA VAL A 174 11.59 31.97 16.23
C VAL A 174 11.71 30.82 17.23
N ASP A 175 10.57 30.38 17.78
CA ASP A 175 10.53 29.32 18.78
C ASP A 175 10.98 27.97 18.21
N GLU A 176 10.69 27.69 16.95
CA GLU A 176 11.10 26.49 16.23
C GLU A 176 12.54 26.56 15.69
N CYS A 177 13.18 27.70 15.75
CA CYS A 177 14.52 27.91 15.21
C CYS A 177 15.60 27.23 16.09
N THR A 178 16.06 26.04 15.67
CA THR A 178 17.15 25.29 16.31
C THR A 178 18.52 25.57 15.71
N GLY A 179 18.63 26.61 14.89
CA GLY A 179 19.82 26.96 14.13
C GLY A 179 20.88 27.71 14.89
N THR A 180 21.82 28.32 14.17
CA THR A 180 22.89 29.11 14.73
C THR A 180 22.36 30.39 15.42
N PRO A 181 23.13 30.99 16.34
CA PRO A 181 22.76 32.29 16.96
C PRO A 181 22.46 33.40 15.95
N GLN A 182 23.05 33.34 14.75
CA GLN A 182 22.76 34.27 13.66
C GLN A 182 21.41 34.05 13.05
N GLU A 183 21.01 32.77 12.86
CA GLU A 183 19.67 32.42 12.35
C GLU A 183 18.57 32.82 13.32
N VAL A 184 18.75 32.60 14.61
CA VAL A 184 17.81 33.07 15.64
C VAL A 184 17.63 34.60 15.59
N LYS A 185 18.72 35.36 15.55
CA LYS A 185 18.66 36.83 15.43
C LYS A 185 17.97 37.30 14.15
N ARG A 186 18.10 36.55 13.05
CA ARG A 186 17.38 36.82 11.80
C ARG A 186 15.87 36.63 11.99
N CYS A 187 15.44 35.54 12.59
CA CYS A 187 14.03 35.30 12.88
C CYS A 187 13.44 36.37 13.80
N GLU A 188 14.15 36.75 14.87
CA GLU A 188 13.75 37.87 15.79
C GLU A 188 13.60 39.20 15.02
N ARG A 189 14.51 39.50 14.11
CA ARG A 189 14.41 40.71 13.26
C ARG A 189 13.18 40.65 12.35
N ALA A 190 12.90 39.49 11.76
CA ALA A 190 11.73 39.32 10.89
C ALA A 190 10.41 39.55 11.64
N VAL A 191 10.32 39.15 12.93
CA VAL A 191 9.17 39.49 13.80
C VAL A 191 9.01 41.01 13.91
N GLY A 192 10.09 41.74 14.25
CA GLY A 192 10.06 43.20 14.38
C GLY A 192 9.61 43.89 13.10
N VAL A 193 10.18 43.51 11.95
CA VAL A 193 9.79 44.05 10.65
C VAL A 193 8.34 43.74 10.33
N THR A 194 7.86 42.52 10.57
CA THR A 194 6.48 42.13 10.31
C THR A 194 5.47 42.87 11.19
N GLN A 195 5.85 43.21 12.43
CA GLN A 195 5.01 44.00 13.34
C GLN A 195 4.90 45.46 12.91
N GLU A 196 6.04 46.09 12.52
CA GLU A 196 6.12 47.52 12.19
C GLU A 196 5.52 47.82 10.82
N GLN A 197 5.64 46.92 9.84
CA GLN A 197 5.16 47.16 8.47
C GLN A 197 3.61 47.14 8.39
N PRO A 198 3.04 48.03 7.57
CA PRO A 198 1.61 47.95 7.26
C PRO A 198 1.32 46.66 6.47
N PHE A 199 0.33 45.87 6.90
CA PHE A 199 -0.08 44.61 6.27
C PHE A 199 -0.99 44.88 5.05
N ASN A 200 -0.40 45.48 3.98
CA ASN A 200 -1.13 45.86 2.76
C ASN A 200 -0.76 44.96 1.57
N SER A 201 0.34 44.25 1.68
CA SER A 201 0.86 43.41 0.58
C SER A 201 1.50 42.16 1.13
N ILE A 202 1.42 41.06 0.36
CA ILE A 202 2.11 39.80 0.61
C ILE A 202 2.80 39.32 -0.67
N VAL A 203 3.85 38.52 -0.52
CA VAL A 203 4.53 37.85 -1.62
C VAL A 203 4.23 36.37 -1.58
N VAL A 204 3.85 35.78 -2.72
CA VAL A 204 3.55 34.35 -2.85
C VAL A 204 4.52 33.73 -3.85
N HIS A 205 5.37 32.82 -3.37
CA HIS A 205 6.44 32.22 -4.14
C HIS A 205 6.10 30.84 -4.65
N GLY A 206 6.33 30.59 -5.93
CA GLY A 206 6.44 29.26 -6.52
C GLY A 206 5.17 28.40 -6.42
N VAL A 207 3.99 29.00 -6.33
CA VAL A 207 2.74 28.24 -6.28
C VAL A 207 2.28 27.93 -7.68
N HIS A 208 2.46 26.69 -8.10
CA HIS A 208 2.00 26.19 -9.39
C HIS A 208 0.61 25.53 -9.30
N GLN A 209 0.38 24.72 -8.29
CA GLN A 209 -0.92 24.12 -8.00
C GLN A 209 -1.57 24.84 -6.82
N PHE A 210 -2.56 25.65 -7.11
CA PHE A 210 -3.35 26.28 -6.06
C PHE A 210 -4.39 25.30 -5.53
N THR A 211 -4.43 25.13 -4.22
CA THR A 211 -5.58 24.47 -3.60
C THR A 211 -6.80 25.42 -3.63
N PRO A 212 -8.04 24.90 -3.67
CA PRO A 212 -9.24 25.73 -3.65
C PRO A 212 -9.26 26.72 -2.48
N VAL A 213 -8.80 26.29 -1.32
CA VAL A 213 -8.78 27.07 -0.06
C VAL A 213 -7.74 28.19 -0.12
N GLN A 214 -6.55 27.92 -0.73
CA GLN A 214 -5.54 28.96 -0.94
C GLN A 214 -6.07 30.05 -1.87
N LEU A 215 -6.70 29.68 -3.00
CA LEU A 215 -7.29 30.64 -3.92
C LEU A 215 -8.36 31.49 -3.23
N ARG A 216 -9.23 30.84 -2.45
CA ARG A 216 -10.24 31.56 -1.67
C ARG A 216 -9.64 32.60 -0.73
N LEU A 217 -8.57 32.24 -0.01
CA LEU A 217 -7.88 33.17 0.90
C LEU A 217 -7.27 34.35 0.14
N LEU A 218 -6.52 34.08 -0.94
CA LEU A 218 -5.86 35.13 -1.73
C LEU A 218 -6.86 36.10 -2.35
N LEU A 219 -7.96 35.58 -2.92
CA LEU A 219 -9.03 36.42 -3.48
C LEU A 219 -9.79 37.20 -2.38
N ALA A 220 -9.96 36.65 -1.20
CA ALA A 220 -10.55 37.35 -0.07
C ALA A 220 -9.63 38.50 0.41
N MET A 221 -8.32 38.29 0.45
CA MET A 221 -7.34 39.32 0.78
C MET A 221 -7.33 40.43 -0.28
N GLU A 222 -7.42 40.07 -1.56
CA GLU A 222 -7.56 41.02 -2.66
C GLU A 222 -8.83 41.89 -2.50
N LYS A 223 -9.98 41.27 -2.23
CA LYS A 223 -11.25 41.99 -1.98
C LYS A 223 -11.18 42.95 -0.79
N MET A 224 -10.28 42.70 0.17
CA MET A 224 -9.98 43.60 1.31
C MET A 224 -9.01 44.74 0.92
N GLY A 225 -8.62 44.85 -0.34
CA GLY A 225 -7.72 45.89 -0.85
C GLY A 225 -6.24 45.62 -0.63
N MET A 226 -5.87 44.36 -0.35
CA MET A 226 -4.46 43.94 -0.26
C MET A 226 -3.87 43.68 -1.62
N THR A 227 -2.59 43.94 -1.81
CA THR A 227 -1.84 43.59 -3.02
C THR A 227 -1.20 42.21 -2.85
N ILE A 228 -1.50 41.28 -3.74
CA ILE A 228 -0.88 39.96 -3.80
C ILE A 228 0.17 39.95 -4.89
N ILE A 229 1.41 39.74 -4.52
CA ILE A 229 2.56 39.73 -5.44
C ILE A 229 2.97 38.27 -5.66
N PHE A 230 2.69 37.75 -6.84
CA PHE A 230 3.16 36.41 -7.24
C PHE A 230 4.59 36.49 -7.76
N LEU A 231 5.41 35.53 -7.36
CA LEU A 231 6.83 35.51 -7.71
C LEU A 231 7.26 34.08 -8.09
N PHE A 232 7.83 33.90 -9.27
CA PHE A 232 8.34 32.61 -9.74
C PHE A 232 9.55 32.76 -10.67
N ASN A 233 10.29 31.64 -10.82
CA ASN A 233 11.43 31.58 -11.74
C ASN A 233 10.97 31.57 -13.19
N TYR A 234 11.61 32.35 -14.06
CA TYR A 234 11.29 32.41 -15.48
C TYR A 234 12.49 32.81 -16.32
N GLN A 235 12.90 31.97 -17.27
CA GLN A 235 13.93 32.32 -18.25
C GLN A 235 13.30 32.67 -19.58
N LYS A 236 13.52 33.90 -20.03
CA LYS A 236 12.98 34.44 -21.33
C LYS A 236 13.40 33.59 -22.52
N LYS A 237 14.60 33.00 -22.46
CA LYS A 237 15.16 32.18 -23.53
C LYS A 237 14.37 30.88 -23.78
N TYR A 238 13.75 30.32 -22.73
CA TYR A 238 13.10 29.02 -22.78
C TYR A 238 11.60 29.11 -22.44
N SER A 239 10.89 29.99 -23.10
CA SER A 239 9.50 30.34 -22.82
C SER A 239 8.53 29.15 -22.83
N LYS A 240 8.80 28.14 -23.66
CA LYS A 240 7.97 26.92 -23.75
C LYS A 240 8.17 25.98 -22.58
N ILE A 241 9.32 26.00 -21.92
CA ILE A 241 9.54 25.28 -20.65
C ILE A 241 8.63 25.87 -19.57
N TYR A 242 8.44 27.20 -19.59
CA TYR A 242 7.64 27.93 -18.62
C TYR A 242 6.17 28.13 -19.03
N SER A 243 5.71 27.43 -20.08
CA SER A 243 4.32 27.55 -20.59
C SER A 243 3.28 27.38 -19.49
N SER A 244 3.43 26.41 -18.61
CA SER A 244 2.50 26.17 -17.50
C SER A 244 2.35 27.38 -16.58
N TRP A 245 3.44 28.08 -16.27
CA TRP A 245 3.40 29.29 -15.47
C TRP A 245 2.65 30.40 -16.19
N ASN A 246 2.94 30.61 -17.47
CA ASN A 246 2.27 31.64 -18.28
C ASN A 246 0.77 31.39 -18.41
N GLU A 247 0.35 30.13 -18.61
CA GLU A 247 -1.08 29.77 -18.70
C GLU A 247 -1.80 30.01 -17.36
N ILE A 248 -1.24 29.55 -16.25
CA ILE A 248 -1.87 29.67 -14.92
C ILE A 248 -1.94 31.12 -14.47
N TYR A 249 -0.82 31.87 -14.58
CA TYR A 249 -0.79 33.26 -14.14
C TYR A 249 -1.42 34.21 -15.15
N GLY A 250 -1.53 33.80 -16.42
CA GLY A 250 -2.32 34.49 -17.44
C GLY A 250 -3.80 34.61 -17.11
N CYS A 251 -4.35 33.65 -16.37
CA CYS A 251 -5.73 33.70 -15.88
C CYS A 251 -6.05 34.94 -15.03
N PHE A 252 -5.08 35.53 -14.36
CA PHE A 252 -5.27 36.74 -13.55
C PHE A 252 -5.38 38.03 -14.41
N GLU A 253 -5.15 37.95 -15.69
CA GLU A 253 -5.23 39.08 -16.66
C GLU A 253 -4.39 40.31 -16.26
N VAL A 254 -3.25 40.07 -15.60
CA VAL A 254 -2.31 41.08 -15.12
C VAL A 254 -0.99 40.97 -15.90
N PRO A 255 -0.37 42.07 -16.33
CA PRO A 255 0.93 42.02 -17.00
C PRO A 255 1.99 41.36 -16.12
N ILE A 256 2.75 40.42 -16.70
CA ILE A 256 3.90 39.80 -16.01
C ILE A 256 5.10 40.76 -16.15
N HIS A 257 5.65 41.19 -15.00
CA HIS A 257 6.87 41.96 -14.96
C HIS A 257 8.05 41.03 -14.89
N HIS A 258 8.82 40.97 -15.97
CA HIS A 258 10.08 40.20 -16.00
C HIS A 258 11.23 41.10 -15.53
N ASP A 259 12.07 40.57 -14.66
CA ASP A 259 13.28 41.27 -14.21
C ASP A 259 14.03 41.88 -15.39
N THR A 260 14.32 43.14 -15.29
CA THR A 260 14.98 43.92 -16.38
C THR A 260 16.51 43.83 -16.31
N VAL A 261 17.06 43.28 -15.24
CA VAL A 261 18.48 43.08 -15.07
C VAL A 261 18.97 42.01 -16.04
N VAL A 262 19.71 42.45 -17.08
CA VAL A 262 20.29 41.52 -18.06
C VAL A 262 21.41 40.76 -17.41
N ARG A 263 21.30 39.42 -17.42
CA ARG A 263 22.32 38.53 -16.85
C ARG A 263 22.95 37.73 -17.98
N GLU A 264 24.25 37.58 -17.93
CA GLU A 264 24.96 36.66 -18.79
C GLU A 264 24.73 35.23 -18.24
N TYR A 265 24.14 34.35 -19.05
CA TYR A 265 24.04 32.93 -18.74
C TYR A 265 25.45 32.32 -18.80
N GLU A 266 25.86 31.67 -17.73
CA GLU A 266 27.08 30.88 -17.77
C GLU A 266 26.91 29.77 -18.83
N PRO A 267 27.81 29.67 -19.82
CA PRO A 267 27.70 28.62 -20.83
C PRO A 267 27.89 27.26 -20.15
N PRO A 268 27.20 26.22 -20.65
CA PRO A 268 27.37 24.85 -20.15
C PRO A 268 28.85 24.42 -20.19
N THR A 269 29.34 23.84 -19.10
CA THR A 269 30.75 23.43 -18.96
C THR A 269 30.83 21.94 -18.62
N MET A 270 32.02 21.35 -18.75
CA MET A 270 32.31 19.97 -18.31
C MET A 270 32.13 19.77 -16.80
N GLN A 271 32.19 20.84 -16.01
CA GLN A 271 32.03 20.79 -14.56
C GLN A 271 30.55 20.74 -14.13
N ASN A 272 29.65 21.07 -15.03
CA ASN A 272 28.19 21.03 -14.77
C ASN A 272 27.44 20.38 -15.93
N PRO A 273 27.50 19.04 -16.08
CA PRO A 273 26.85 18.32 -17.16
C PRO A 273 25.33 18.41 -17.09
N SER A 274 24.74 18.55 -15.90
CA SER A 274 23.28 18.69 -15.75
C SER A 274 22.75 19.99 -16.37
N ASN A 275 23.47 21.09 -16.25
CA ASN A 275 23.12 22.36 -16.91
C ASN A 275 23.17 22.24 -18.42
N ALA A 276 24.15 21.51 -18.99
CA ALA A 276 24.22 21.24 -20.41
C ALA A 276 22.99 20.45 -20.90
N LEU A 277 22.55 19.45 -20.15
CA LEU A 277 21.33 18.70 -20.46
C LEU A 277 20.08 19.57 -20.36
N ALA A 278 19.97 20.43 -19.33
CA ALA A 278 18.87 21.38 -19.20
C ALA A 278 18.81 22.35 -20.39
N CYS A 279 19.94 22.92 -20.77
CA CYS A 279 20.02 23.81 -21.93
C CYS A 279 19.60 23.09 -23.24
N ALA A 280 20.03 21.83 -23.41
CA ALA A 280 19.65 21.03 -24.56
C ALA A 280 18.14 20.74 -24.57
N LEU A 281 17.55 20.41 -23.41
CA LEU A 281 16.12 20.22 -23.24
C LEU A 281 15.34 21.50 -23.59
N GLY A 282 15.81 22.66 -23.12
CA GLY A 282 15.21 23.95 -23.42
C GLY A 282 15.23 24.26 -24.92
N GLU A 283 16.37 24.08 -25.60
CA GLU A 283 16.47 24.33 -27.06
C GLU A 283 15.52 23.45 -27.88
N ILE A 284 15.43 22.15 -27.54
CA ILE A 284 14.47 21.25 -28.25
C ILE A 284 13.02 21.64 -27.99
N CYS A 285 12.68 22.09 -26.79
CA CYS A 285 11.34 22.57 -26.51
C CYS A 285 11.02 23.86 -27.30
N GLU A 286 11.97 24.78 -27.46
CA GLU A 286 11.78 26.00 -28.22
C GLU A 286 11.70 25.74 -29.73
N ASP A 287 12.63 24.96 -30.29
CA ASP A 287 12.67 24.59 -31.70
C ASP A 287 12.98 23.11 -31.91
N ARG A 288 11.98 22.33 -32.30
CA ARG A 288 12.12 20.91 -32.65
C ARG A 288 13.15 20.64 -33.75
N ASN A 289 13.44 21.62 -34.63
CA ASN A 289 14.45 21.48 -35.68
C ASN A 289 15.88 21.64 -35.12
N ALA A 290 16.04 22.02 -33.86
CA ALA A 290 17.34 22.08 -33.20
C ALA A 290 17.98 20.71 -33.06
N VAL A 291 17.22 19.62 -33.15
CA VAL A 291 17.72 18.23 -33.10
C VAL A 291 18.80 18.04 -34.15
N GLY A 292 20.01 17.61 -33.70
CA GLY A 292 21.17 17.40 -34.59
C GLY A 292 21.95 18.67 -34.94
N SER A 293 21.60 19.84 -34.39
CA SER A 293 22.36 21.07 -34.56
C SER A 293 23.79 20.94 -34.02
N PRO A 294 24.75 21.75 -34.57
CA PRO A 294 26.13 21.75 -34.04
C PRO A 294 26.21 22.12 -32.57
N LEU A 295 25.29 22.97 -32.09
CA LEU A 295 25.20 23.36 -30.68
C LEU A 295 24.82 22.19 -29.80
N LEU A 296 23.77 21.45 -30.15
CA LEU A 296 23.33 20.27 -29.38
C LEU A 296 24.38 19.15 -29.39
N ARG A 297 25.06 18.94 -30.51
CA ARG A 297 26.19 17.99 -30.57
C ARG A 297 27.35 18.36 -29.66
N LYS A 298 27.63 19.68 -29.52
CA LYS A 298 28.60 20.16 -28.58
C LYS A 298 28.19 19.93 -27.13
N TRP A 299 26.94 20.20 -26.80
CA TRP A 299 26.42 19.97 -25.44
C TRP A 299 26.27 18.48 -25.11
N TYR A 300 25.93 17.64 -26.08
CA TYR A 300 25.88 16.20 -25.89
C TYR A 300 27.16 15.65 -25.28
N LYS A 301 28.32 16.07 -25.76
CA LYS A 301 29.62 15.67 -25.21
C LYS A 301 29.84 16.11 -23.75
N LEU A 302 29.07 17.09 -23.27
CA LEU A 302 29.18 17.55 -21.89
C LEU A 302 28.31 16.69 -20.96
N TYR A 303 27.16 16.20 -21.43
CA TYR A 303 26.22 15.42 -20.61
C TYR A 303 26.14 13.93 -20.97
N GLU A 304 26.95 13.45 -21.93
CA GLU A 304 26.96 12.01 -22.30
C GLU A 304 27.31 11.07 -21.13
N SER A 305 27.88 11.59 -20.06
CA SER A 305 28.14 10.84 -18.82
C SER A 305 26.90 10.65 -17.94
N ILE A 306 25.84 11.42 -18.14
CA ILE A 306 24.60 11.27 -17.41
C ILE A 306 23.91 9.99 -17.85
N GLN A 307 23.63 9.10 -16.90
CA GLN A 307 23.00 7.82 -17.17
C GLN A 307 21.48 7.93 -17.00
N LEU A 308 20.76 7.31 -17.94
CA LEU A 308 19.34 7.00 -17.81
C LEU A 308 19.20 5.53 -17.40
N MET A 309 18.89 5.28 -16.16
CA MET A 309 18.73 3.93 -15.60
C MET A 309 17.36 3.37 -15.94
N GLU A 310 17.30 2.11 -16.34
CA GLU A 310 16.05 1.38 -16.55
C GLU A 310 15.88 0.36 -15.42
N PHE A 311 14.80 0.47 -14.67
CA PHE A 311 14.36 -0.55 -13.73
C PHE A 311 13.30 -1.42 -14.40
N ALA A 312 13.42 -2.74 -14.30
CA ALA A 312 12.48 -3.65 -14.94
C ALA A 312 11.05 -3.47 -14.41
N ASN A 313 10.91 -3.22 -13.12
CA ASN A 313 9.63 -2.97 -12.45
C ASN A 313 9.77 -2.04 -11.25
N ILE A 314 8.63 -1.64 -10.69
CA ILE A 314 8.57 -0.73 -9.55
C ILE A 314 9.19 -1.31 -8.28
N THR A 315 9.20 -2.64 -8.14
CA THR A 315 9.79 -3.32 -6.97
C THR A 315 11.31 -3.23 -7.02
N GLU A 316 11.94 -3.41 -8.18
CA GLU A 316 13.38 -3.18 -8.36
C GLU A 316 13.78 -1.75 -8.01
N TYR A 317 12.99 -0.77 -8.47
CA TYR A 317 13.22 0.62 -8.11
C TYR A 317 13.10 0.84 -6.59
N ALA A 318 12.10 0.26 -5.94
CA ALA A 318 11.94 0.34 -4.49
C ALA A 318 13.14 -0.30 -3.75
N HIS A 319 13.66 -1.42 -4.22
CA HIS A 319 14.88 -2.03 -3.71
C HIS A 319 16.10 -1.13 -3.86
N PHE A 320 16.24 -0.49 -5.01
CA PHE A 320 17.34 0.46 -5.24
C PHE A 320 17.32 1.60 -4.23
N VAL A 321 16.16 2.20 -4.00
CA VAL A 321 15.97 3.27 -3.00
C VAL A 321 16.30 2.78 -1.60
N SER A 322 15.82 1.59 -1.24
CA SER A 322 16.07 0.95 0.05
C SER A 322 17.55 0.74 0.32
N ASN A 323 18.30 0.24 -0.66
CA ASN A 323 19.73 0.01 -0.52
C ASN A 323 20.51 1.30 -0.19
N HIS A 324 20.15 2.41 -0.83
CA HIS A 324 20.76 3.73 -0.51
C HIS A 324 20.43 4.19 0.90
N PHE A 325 19.21 3.93 1.35
CA PHE A 325 18.80 4.30 2.69
C PHE A 325 19.47 3.44 3.77
N ASP A 326 19.58 2.14 3.55
CA ASP A 326 20.30 1.22 4.43
C ASP A 326 21.78 1.62 4.55
N ALA A 327 22.41 2.00 3.45
CA ALA A 327 23.78 2.50 3.45
C ALA A 327 23.90 3.79 4.29
N ALA A 328 22.92 4.70 4.22
CA ALA A 328 22.89 5.91 5.03
C ALA A 328 22.71 5.60 6.52
N ILE A 329 21.83 4.67 6.88
CA ILE A 329 21.66 4.20 8.27
C ILE A 329 22.95 3.58 8.79
N GLN A 330 23.60 2.72 8.01
CA GLN A 330 24.84 2.09 8.39
C GLN A 330 25.94 3.14 8.62
N SER A 331 26.10 4.07 7.68
CA SER A 331 27.07 5.18 7.80
C SER A 331 26.80 6.04 9.04
N TYR A 332 25.53 6.33 9.34
CA TYR A 332 25.15 7.05 10.56
C TYR A 332 25.50 6.22 11.81
N SER A 333 25.19 4.95 11.83
CA SER A 333 25.49 4.05 12.95
C SER A 333 27.00 3.95 13.20
N ASP A 334 27.82 3.86 12.15
CA ASP A 334 29.26 3.79 12.24
C ASP A 334 29.90 5.09 12.76
N SER A 335 29.24 6.22 12.51
CA SER A 335 29.66 7.54 13.01
C SER A 335 29.43 7.74 14.51
N ARG A 336 28.60 6.90 15.15
CA ARG A 336 28.27 7.02 16.58
C ARG A 336 29.27 6.31 17.46
N SER A 337 29.49 6.86 18.67
CA SER A 337 30.35 6.24 19.68
C SER A 337 29.74 4.89 20.16
N VAL A 338 30.59 3.98 20.64
CA VAL A 338 30.18 2.65 21.13
C VAL A 338 29.12 2.74 22.25
N MET A 339 29.16 3.79 23.09
CA MET A 339 28.18 4.03 24.16
C MET A 339 26.80 4.45 23.64
N GLU A 340 26.72 5.06 22.46
CA GLU A 340 25.46 5.54 21.88
C GLU A 340 24.78 4.49 21.00
N ARG A 341 25.50 3.44 20.59
CA ARG A 341 25.00 2.36 19.72
C ARG A 341 23.90 1.50 20.36
N GLY A 342 23.74 1.54 21.69
CA GLY A 342 22.71 0.80 22.43
C GLY A 342 21.29 1.35 22.30
N ASN A 343 21.11 2.60 21.86
CA ASN A 343 19.81 3.20 21.62
C ASN A 343 19.52 3.23 20.11
N ASN A 344 18.70 2.33 19.63
CA ASN A 344 18.27 2.25 18.22
C ASN A 344 17.35 3.41 17.78
N VAL A 345 17.24 4.47 18.55
CA VAL A 345 16.47 5.65 18.18
C VAL A 345 17.33 6.57 17.32
N TRP A 346 17.05 6.63 16.05
CA TRP A 346 17.70 7.54 15.10
C TRP A 346 16.70 8.61 14.63
N SER A 347 17.15 9.83 14.49
CA SER A 347 16.34 10.91 13.94
C SER A 347 16.51 10.97 12.42
N ASN A 348 15.41 11.19 11.69
CA ASN A 348 15.44 11.34 10.24
C ASN A 348 16.44 12.40 9.79
N ALA A 349 16.49 13.53 10.48
CA ALA A 349 17.42 14.61 10.16
C ALA A 349 18.90 14.20 10.30
N ALA A 350 19.22 13.29 11.22
CA ALA A 350 20.58 12.79 11.37
C ALA A 350 20.96 11.81 10.25
N VAL A 351 20.06 10.87 9.90
CA VAL A 351 20.30 9.92 8.79
C VAL A 351 20.37 10.65 7.45
N LEU A 352 19.52 11.66 7.21
CA LEU A 352 19.55 12.46 5.98
C LEU A 352 20.90 13.10 5.67
N ARG A 353 21.73 13.39 6.70
CA ARG A 353 23.08 13.95 6.50
C ARG A 353 24.03 12.91 5.90
N HIS A 354 23.73 11.63 6.07
CA HIS A 354 24.51 10.51 5.55
C HIS A 354 23.93 9.95 4.24
N LEU A 355 22.81 10.49 3.78
CA LEU A 355 22.19 10.06 2.52
C LEU A 355 22.98 10.67 1.35
N ASP A 356 23.65 9.82 0.57
CA ASP A 356 24.47 10.23 -0.57
C ASP A 356 23.63 10.62 -1.79
N GLU A 357 22.45 10.06 -1.91
CA GLU A 357 21.55 10.26 -3.03
C GLU A 357 20.17 10.73 -2.57
N GLN A 358 19.70 11.87 -3.10
CA GLN A 358 18.35 12.36 -2.89
C GLN A 358 17.49 12.03 -4.11
N VAL A 359 16.46 11.24 -3.91
CA VAL A 359 15.55 10.81 -4.97
C VAL A 359 14.33 11.73 -5.06
N TYR A 360 13.99 12.15 -6.28
CA TYR A 360 12.75 12.84 -6.62
C TYR A 360 11.97 12.00 -7.62
N THR A 361 10.67 11.84 -7.41
CA THR A 361 9.83 11.01 -8.26
C THR A 361 8.73 11.83 -8.95
N ALA A 362 8.49 11.56 -10.21
CA ALA A 362 7.29 12.04 -10.90
C ALA A 362 6.03 11.24 -10.52
N ASN A 363 6.20 10.00 -10.05
CA ASN A 363 5.11 9.11 -9.67
C ASN A 363 4.94 9.02 -8.15
N ARG A 364 3.76 9.41 -7.65
CA ARG A 364 3.44 9.40 -6.22
C ARG A 364 3.16 8.00 -5.66
N ASP A 365 2.83 7.03 -6.49
CA ASP A 365 2.50 5.66 -6.05
C ASP A 365 3.70 4.96 -5.41
N VAL A 366 4.92 5.39 -5.75
CA VAL A 366 6.18 4.92 -5.15
C VAL A 366 6.17 5.05 -3.62
N HIS A 367 5.60 6.10 -3.07
CA HIS A 367 5.52 6.28 -1.61
C HIS A 367 4.70 5.19 -0.94
N THR A 368 3.60 4.79 -1.57
CA THR A 368 2.74 3.70 -1.06
C THR A 368 3.48 2.37 -1.10
N LEU A 369 4.22 2.10 -2.16
CA LEU A 369 5.00 0.87 -2.30
C LEU A 369 6.14 0.81 -1.30
N LEU A 370 6.89 1.89 -1.09
CA LEU A 370 7.94 1.95 -0.08
C LEU A 370 7.40 1.71 1.34
N LYS A 371 6.21 2.22 1.65
CA LYS A 371 5.54 1.93 2.94
C LYS A 371 5.15 0.46 3.09
N ILE A 372 4.82 -0.22 2.01
CA ILE A 372 4.45 -1.64 2.01
C ILE A 372 5.70 -2.54 2.11
N TYR A 373 6.69 -2.30 1.26
CA TYR A 373 7.87 -3.17 1.17
C TYR A 373 8.92 -2.89 2.24
N TYR A 374 9.04 -1.63 2.68
CA TYR A 374 10.05 -1.17 3.65
C TYR A 374 9.40 -0.34 4.75
N PRO A 375 8.48 -0.92 5.51
CA PRO A 375 7.73 -0.21 6.53
C PRO A 375 8.61 0.35 7.66
N GLU A 376 9.80 -0.21 7.88
CA GLU A 376 10.78 0.25 8.86
C GLU A 376 11.35 1.64 8.54
N TYR A 377 11.29 2.08 7.28
CA TYR A 377 11.74 3.41 6.86
C TYR A 377 10.67 4.49 7.04
N ALA A 378 9.43 4.07 7.22
CA ALA A 378 8.37 4.96 7.66
C ALA A 378 8.49 5.12 9.17
N LYS A 379 8.91 6.31 9.64
CA LYS A 379 9.13 6.58 11.06
C LYS A 379 7.89 6.34 11.92
N ASP A 380 6.74 6.71 11.38
CA ASP A 380 5.45 6.51 12.00
C ASP A 380 4.52 5.83 11.00
N ARG A 381 4.45 4.49 11.12
CA ARG A 381 3.41 3.75 10.42
C ARG A 381 2.07 4.26 10.91
N HIS A 382 1.20 4.53 9.97
CA HIS A 382 -0.19 4.79 10.32
C HIS A 382 -0.70 3.65 11.22
N PHE A 383 -1.39 3.97 12.32
CA PHE A 383 -1.81 2.93 13.28
C PHE A 383 -2.64 1.80 12.63
N LEU A 384 -3.36 2.07 11.54
CA LEU A 384 -4.06 1.05 10.74
C LEU A 384 -3.10 0.03 10.08
N SER A 385 -1.81 0.32 9.97
CA SER A 385 -0.81 -0.63 9.47
C SER A 385 -0.39 -1.66 10.53
N TYR A 386 -0.76 -1.45 11.78
CA TYR A 386 -0.50 -2.39 12.87
C TYR A 386 -1.70 -3.31 13.11
N PRO A 387 -1.49 -4.53 13.66
CA PRO A 387 -2.58 -5.45 13.96
C PRO A 387 -3.70 -4.84 14.80
N ILE A 388 -3.37 -3.98 15.77
CA ILE A 388 -4.36 -3.26 16.60
C ILE A 388 -5.25 -2.36 15.73
N GLY A 389 -4.69 -1.62 14.78
CA GLY A 389 -5.46 -0.78 13.86
C GLY A 389 -6.29 -1.60 12.88
N GLN A 390 -5.75 -2.71 12.39
CA GLN A 390 -6.48 -3.64 11.53
C GLN A 390 -7.70 -4.25 12.24
N PHE A 391 -7.62 -4.50 13.54
CA PHE A 391 -8.77 -4.94 14.33
C PHE A 391 -9.97 -4.00 14.16
N PHE A 392 -9.75 -2.68 14.25
CA PHE A 392 -10.83 -1.72 14.09
C PHE A 392 -11.41 -1.71 12.68
N SER A 393 -10.58 -1.80 11.66
CA SER A 393 -11.06 -1.95 10.28
C SER A 393 -11.87 -3.25 10.10
N ALA A 394 -11.40 -4.34 10.68
CA ALA A 394 -12.00 -5.65 10.56
C ALA A 394 -13.35 -5.77 11.29
N ILE A 395 -13.43 -5.26 12.53
CA ILE A 395 -14.66 -5.41 13.33
C ILE A 395 -15.85 -4.65 12.73
N TYR A 396 -15.60 -3.51 12.06
CA TYR A 396 -16.65 -2.81 11.33
C TYR A 396 -17.10 -3.57 10.08
N ARG A 397 -16.22 -4.35 9.43
CA ARG A 397 -16.59 -5.20 8.29
C ARG A 397 -17.35 -6.45 8.73
N LEU A 398 -17.08 -6.97 9.93
CA LEU A 398 -17.72 -8.17 10.44
C LEU A 398 -19.15 -7.95 10.90
N TRP A 399 -19.57 -6.72 11.22
CA TRP A 399 -20.90 -6.49 11.81
C TRP A 399 -22.00 -6.54 10.76
N ASP A 400 -22.95 -7.45 10.95
CA ASP A 400 -24.22 -7.48 10.25
C ASP A 400 -25.27 -6.71 11.06
N TYR A 401 -25.63 -5.54 10.55
CA TYR A 401 -26.57 -4.66 11.24
C TYR A 401 -28.00 -5.20 11.27
N GLU A 402 -28.41 -5.95 10.24
CA GLU A 402 -29.76 -6.53 10.13
C GLU A 402 -29.96 -7.66 11.13
N ASN A 403 -28.98 -8.56 11.23
CA ASN A 403 -29.04 -9.75 12.07
C ASN A 403 -28.42 -9.55 13.47
N ARG A 404 -27.75 -8.44 13.72
CA ARG A 404 -27.12 -8.03 15.01
C ARG A 404 -26.09 -9.02 15.55
N HIS A 405 -25.33 -9.62 14.66
CA HIS A 405 -24.19 -10.46 14.99
C HIS A 405 -23.10 -10.31 13.91
N ILE A 406 -21.96 -10.96 14.11
CA ILE A 406 -20.88 -10.93 13.11
C ILE A 406 -21.19 -11.87 11.94
N ILE A 407 -20.85 -11.44 10.73
CA ILE A 407 -20.71 -12.31 9.56
C ILE A 407 -19.34 -12.99 9.59
N PHE A 408 -19.24 -14.14 8.96
CA PHE A 408 -18.00 -14.90 8.96
C PHE A 408 -17.14 -14.57 7.72
N ASP A 409 -16.50 -13.38 7.72
CA ASP A 409 -15.43 -13.03 6.78
C ASP A 409 -14.11 -13.55 7.36
N VAL A 410 -13.56 -14.59 6.75
CA VAL A 410 -12.33 -15.26 7.19
C VAL A 410 -11.16 -14.29 7.31
N ASN A 411 -11.02 -13.33 6.39
CA ASN A 411 -9.91 -12.37 6.41
C ASN A 411 -10.06 -11.36 7.56
N ALA A 412 -11.27 -10.84 7.75
CA ALA A 412 -11.54 -9.93 8.85
C ALA A 412 -11.40 -10.61 10.22
N ILE A 413 -11.81 -11.89 10.35
CA ILE A 413 -11.59 -12.68 11.57
C ILE A 413 -10.09 -12.85 11.84
N LYS A 414 -9.28 -13.17 10.83
CA LYS A 414 -7.82 -13.28 10.97
C LYS A 414 -7.19 -11.98 11.47
N GLU A 415 -7.61 -10.84 10.91
CA GLU A 415 -7.16 -9.53 11.36
C GLU A 415 -7.53 -9.27 12.83
N CYS A 416 -8.74 -9.62 13.26
CA CYS A 416 -9.14 -9.53 14.66
C CYS A 416 -8.31 -10.46 15.57
N LEU A 417 -8.09 -11.71 15.16
CA LEU A 417 -7.31 -12.67 15.94
C LEU A 417 -5.84 -12.26 16.11
N SER A 418 -5.25 -11.62 15.10
CA SER A 418 -3.84 -11.19 15.13
C SER A 418 -3.56 -9.95 15.97
N SER A 419 -4.60 -9.27 16.45
CA SER A 419 -4.52 -7.89 16.95
C SER A 419 -3.94 -7.71 18.35
N ASN A 420 -3.81 -8.77 19.14
CA ASN A 420 -3.54 -8.74 20.59
C ASN A 420 -4.55 -7.96 21.46
N ILE A 421 -5.68 -7.54 20.89
CA ILE A 421 -6.76 -6.86 21.63
C ILE A 421 -7.60 -7.86 22.44
N LEU A 422 -7.71 -9.10 21.96
CA LEU A 422 -8.50 -10.14 22.61
C LEU A 422 -7.88 -10.60 23.94
N SER A 423 -8.72 -10.92 24.91
CA SER A 423 -8.26 -11.26 26.26
C SER A 423 -7.92 -12.74 26.46
N VAL A 424 -8.34 -13.59 25.54
CA VAL A 424 -8.31 -15.06 25.69
C VAL A 424 -6.91 -15.64 25.58
N ALA A 425 -6.14 -15.22 24.58
CA ALA A 425 -4.78 -15.69 24.33
C ALA A 425 -4.05 -14.70 23.41
N PRO A 426 -2.69 -14.75 23.35
CA PRO A 426 -1.92 -13.93 22.41
C PRO A 426 -2.36 -14.16 20.95
N GLY A 427 -2.38 -13.09 20.15
CA GLY A 427 -2.82 -13.13 18.75
C GLY A 427 -2.05 -14.13 17.90
N GLU A 428 -0.75 -14.26 18.13
CA GLU A 428 0.10 -15.27 17.47
C GLU A 428 -0.41 -16.71 17.68
N VAL A 429 -0.81 -17.04 18.91
CA VAL A 429 -1.33 -18.37 19.24
C VAL A 429 -2.69 -18.60 18.59
N LEU A 430 -3.57 -17.61 18.67
CA LEU A 430 -4.91 -17.68 18.07
C LEU A 430 -4.84 -17.80 16.55
N LEU A 431 -4.01 -17.00 15.91
CA LEU A 431 -3.85 -17.01 14.46
C LEU A 431 -3.23 -18.32 13.97
N ARG A 432 -2.19 -18.83 14.65
CA ARG A 432 -1.60 -20.15 14.35
C ARG A 432 -2.64 -21.27 14.48
N THR A 433 -3.41 -21.24 15.55
CA THR A 433 -4.48 -22.24 15.75
C THR A 433 -5.51 -22.16 14.64
N PHE A 434 -5.95 -20.93 14.28
CA PHE A 434 -6.91 -20.72 13.19
C PHE A 434 -6.39 -21.26 11.85
N TYR A 435 -5.13 -20.99 11.49
CA TYR A 435 -4.54 -21.53 10.24
C TYR A 435 -4.48 -23.06 10.25
N ASN A 436 -4.17 -23.65 11.39
CA ASN A 436 -4.09 -25.12 11.51
C ASN A 436 -5.45 -25.80 11.33
N VAL A 437 -6.53 -25.13 11.65
CA VAL A 437 -7.89 -25.66 11.53
C VAL A 437 -8.76 -24.87 10.53
N ALA A 438 -8.15 -24.12 9.62
CA ALA A 438 -8.84 -23.26 8.66
C ALA A 438 -9.93 -24.00 7.86
N ILE A 439 -9.71 -25.27 7.58
CA ILE A 439 -10.70 -26.14 6.88
C ILE A 439 -12.05 -26.19 7.60
N LEU A 440 -12.10 -26.01 8.91
CA LEU A 440 -13.36 -26.03 9.67
C LEU A 440 -14.24 -24.81 9.38
N PHE A 441 -13.64 -23.75 8.87
CA PHE A 441 -14.29 -22.47 8.61
C PHE A 441 -14.60 -22.23 7.12
N GLU A 442 -14.24 -23.17 6.24
CA GLU A 442 -14.35 -22.99 4.78
C GLU A 442 -15.81 -22.76 4.32
N ASN A 443 -16.76 -23.39 4.99
CA ASN A 443 -18.18 -23.27 4.66
C ASN A 443 -18.98 -22.44 5.68
N VAL A 444 -18.30 -21.81 6.62
CA VAL A 444 -18.94 -20.98 7.66
C VAL A 444 -19.02 -19.55 7.15
N THR A 445 -20.21 -19.04 6.98
CA THR A 445 -20.50 -17.69 6.48
C THR A 445 -21.27 -16.85 7.50
N THR A 446 -21.97 -17.50 8.43
CA THR A 446 -22.78 -16.84 9.46
C THR A 446 -22.33 -17.26 10.86
N TYR A 447 -22.71 -16.47 11.86
CA TYR A 447 -22.41 -16.78 13.26
C TYR A 447 -23.17 -18.02 13.75
N GLU A 448 -24.39 -18.26 13.25
CA GLU A 448 -25.19 -19.46 13.54
C GLU A 448 -24.52 -20.70 12.97
N GLU A 449 -23.99 -20.65 11.75
CA GLU A 449 -23.22 -21.76 11.18
C GLU A 449 -21.96 -22.03 12.01
N PHE A 450 -21.27 -21.00 12.48
CA PHE A 450 -20.15 -21.16 13.41
C PHE A 450 -20.57 -21.88 14.69
N GLN A 451 -21.66 -21.47 15.31
CA GLN A 451 -22.17 -22.12 16.53
C GLN A 451 -22.56 -23.57 16.27
N SER A 452 -23.30 -23.84 15.21
CA SER A 452 -23.81 -25.21 14.95
C SER A 452 -22.72 -26.16 14.45
N GLU A 453 -21.87 -25.72 13.56
CA GLU A 453 -20.86 -26.58 12.92
C GLU A 453 -19.56 -26.65 13.70
N VAL A 454 -19.00 -25.52 14.13
CA VAL A 454 -17.72 -25.51 14.82
C VAL A 454 -17.87 -25.80 16.31
N VAL A 455 -18.71 -25.09 17.03
CA VAL A 455 -18.86 -25.26 18.48
C VAL A 455 -19.53 -26.58 18.81
N GLU A 456 -20.73 -26.84 18.29
CA GLU A 456 -21.49 -28.04 18.54
C GLU A 456 -20.94 -29.25 17.77
N GLY A 457 -20.52 -29.04 16.53
CA GLY A 457 -20.02 -30.10 15.66
C GLY A 457 -18.63 -30.60 16.02
N TYR A 458 -17.67 -29.67 16.17
CA TYR A 458 -16.26 -30.03 16.34
C TYR A 458 -15.79 -30.00 17.78
N ALA A 459 -15.96 -28.89 18.49
CA ALA A 459 -15.41 -28.74 19.82
C ALA A 459 -15.96 -29.75 20.81
N LYS A 460 -17.27 -30.00 20.77
CA LYS A 460 -17.90 -31.01 21.61
C LYS A 460 -17.51 -32.44 21.24
N ASN A 461 -17.14 -32.69 20.00
CA ASN A 461 -16.74 -34.01 19.52
C ASN A 461 -15.22 -34.18 19.40
N TYR A 462 -14.42 -33.19 19.84
CA TYR A 462 -12.97 -33.23 19.75
C TYR A 462 -12.35 -34.54 20.20
N ASP A 463 -12.72 -35.04 21.40
CA ASP A 463 -12.17 -36.26 21.99
C ASP A 463 -12.49 -37.48 21.13
N LYS A 464 -13.67 -37.52 20.49
CA LYS A 464 -14.07 -38.60 19.57
C LYS A 464 -13.29 -38.54 18.26
N LEU A 465 -12.99 -37.34 17.77
CA LEU A 465 -12.27 -37.12 16.51
C LEU A 465 -10.78 -37.45 16.65
N VAL A 466 -10.19 -37.16 17.80
CA VAL A 466 -8.76 -37.37 18.07
C VAL A 466 -8.46 -38.75 18.68
N ALA A 467 -9.34 -39.28 19.53
CA ALA A 467 -9.16 -40.50 20.30
C ALA A 467 -9.77 -41.75 19.63
N THR A 468 -9.77 -41.86 18.31
CA THR A 468 -10.41 -43.01 17.67
C THR A 468 -9.68 -44.32 17.96
N PRO A 469 -10.28 -45.27 18.60
CA PRO A 469 -9.78 -46.61 18.69
C PRO A 469 -10.08 -47.31 17.37
N GLY A 470 -9.07 -47.46 16.55
CA GLY A 470 -9.29 -48.19 15.31
C GLY A 470 -8.81 -49.61 15.42
N THR A 471 -9.63 -50.52 14.98
CA THR A 471 -9.27 -51.91 14.80
C THR A 471 -9.06 -52.30 13.34
N ASP A 472 -9.35 -51.39 12.40
CA ASP A 472 -9.37 -51.67 10.93
C ASP A 472 -8.69 -50.55 10.12
N ALA A 473 -8.97 -50.49 8.83
CA ALA A 473 -8.49 -49.44 7.92
C ALA A 473 -8.79 -48.02 8.44
N LEU A 474 -9.81 -47.87 9.27
CA LEU A 474 -10.17 -46.62 9.94
C LEU A 474 -9.28 -46.26 11.14
N SER A 475 -8.44 -47.19 11.65
CA SER A 475 -7.53 -46.94 12.77
C SER A 475 -6.51 -45.90 12.44
N GLU A 476 -6.17 -45.77 11.17
CA GLU A 476 -5.21 -44.85 10.67
C GLU A 476 -5.72 -43.42 10.58
N LEU A 477 -7.06 -43.20 10.56
CA LEU A 477 -7.69 -41.88 10.58
C LEU A 477 -7.33 -41.04 11.82
N LYS A 478 -6.98 -41.69 12.92
CA LYS A 478 -6.50 -41.03 14.13
C LYS A 478 -5.32 -40.10 13.86
N ASN A 479 -4.39 -40.54 13.00
CA ASN A 479 -3.21 -39.75 12.66
C ASN A 479 -3.47 -38.69 11.58
N LEU A 480 -4.66 -38.73 10.99
CA LEU A 480 -5.10 -37.87 9.91
C LEU A 480 -6.29 -37.00 10.30
N SER A 481 -6.73 -37.07 11.53
CA SER A 481 -7.74 -36.13 12.03
C SER A 481 -7.18 -34.71 11.90
N VAL A 482 -8.06 -33.77 11.59
CA VAL A 482 -7.70 -32.35 11.42
C VAL A 482 -6.89 -31.82 12.63
N TYR A 483 -7.20 -32.28 13.81
CA TYR A 483 -6.55 -31.80 15.05
C TYR A 483 -5.21 -32.48 15.33
N SER A 484 -5.11 -33.78 15.13
CA SER A 484 -3.90 -34.55 15.49
C SER A 484 -2.71 -34.20 14.61
N LYS A 485 -2.96 -33.96 13.32
CA LYS A 485 -1.90 -33.64 12.36
C LYS A 485 -1.16 -32.33 12.67
N TYR A 486 -1.90 -31.34 13.12
CA TYR A 486 -1.36 -30.02 13.40
C TYR A 486 -0.99 -29.83 14.88
N LYS A 487 -1.03 -30.87 15.68
CA LYS A 487 -0.77 -30.82 17.13
C LYS A 487 -1.64 -29.79 17.86
N VAL A 488 -2.83 -29.49 17.32
CA VAL A 488 -3.79 -28.57 17.93
C VAL A 488 -4.48 -29.29 19.09
N THR A 489 -4.41 -28.70 20.27
CA THR A 489 -5.04 -29.28 21.46
C THR A 489 -6.50 -28.83 21.61
N LYS A 490 -7.26 -29.57 22.41
CA LYS A 490 -8.63 -29.15 22.76
C LYS A 490 -8.66 -27.76 23.41
N LYS A 491 -7.64 -27.47 24.23
CA LYS A 491 -7.48 -26.15 24.86
C LYS A 491 -7.33 -25.04 23.82
N ASP A 492 -6.53 -25.26 22.77
CA ASP A 492 -6.30 -24.27 21.71
C ASP A 492 -7.58 -24.04 20.90
N ILE A 493 -8.33 -25.12 20.58
CA ILE A 493 -9.64 -24.98 19.88
C ILE A 493 -10.64 -24.21 20.73
N LEU A 494 -10.74 -24.53 22.03
CA LEU A 494 -11.65 -23.79 22.91
C LEU A 494 -11.22 -22.32 23.09
N ALA A 495 -9.93 -22.04 23.13
CA ALA A 495 -9.42 -20.67 23.16
C ALA A 495 -9.77 -19.92 21.87
N LEU A 496 -9.62 -20.54 20.70
CA LEU A 496 -10.00 -19.95 19.42
C LEU A 496 -11.51 -19.66 19.36
N ILE A 497 -12.34 -20.63 19.78
CA ILE A 497 -13.80 -20.44 19.83
C ILE A 497 -14.15 -19.27 20.72
N ARG A 498 -13.60 -19.24 21.95
CA ARG A 498 -13.85 -18.14 22.89
C ARG A 498 -13.38 -16.79 22.36
N ALA A 499 -12.27 -16.76 21.62
CA ALA A 499 -11.82 -15.52 20.96
C ALA A 499 -12.80 -15.03 19.90
N ILE A 500 -13.39 -15.93 19.10
CA ILE A 500 -14.41 -15.54 18.10
C ILE A 500 -15.72 -15.09 18.79
N GLU A 501 -16.10 -15.73 19.89
CA GLU A 501 -17.21 -15.26 20.72
C GLU A 501 -16.93 -13.88 21.31
N GLU A 502 -15.71 -13.62 21.80
CA GLU A 502 -15.30 -12.31 22.31
C GLU A 502 -15.36 -11.25 21.19
N ILE A 503 -14.97 -11.56 19.94
CA ILE A 503 -15.13 -10.65 18.79
C ILE A 503 -16.62 -10.28 18.61
N ASN A 504 -17.52 -11.25 18.68
CA ASN A 504 -18.95 -11.00 18.57
C ASN A 504 -19.49 -10.16 19.76
N GLU A 505 -19.02 -10.42 20.97
CA GLU A 505 -19.38 -9.64 22.17
C GLU A 505 -18.93 -8.19 22.04
N ILE A 506 -17.68 -7.95 21.58
CA ILE A 506 -17.14 -6.61 21.35
C ILE A 506 -17.94 -5.89 20.26
N ALA A 507 -18.20 -6.56 19.14
CA ALA A 507 -18.98 -5.98 18.05
C ALA A 507 -20.41 -5.62 18.52
N THR A 508 -21.05 -6.47 19.29
CA THR A 508 -22.36 -6.22 19.88
C THR A 508 -22.33 -5.01 20.83
N TYR A 509 -21.33 -4.93 21.69
CA TYR A 509 -21.14 -3.77 22.59
C TYR A 509 -20.95 -2.45 21.83
N LEU A 510 -20.20 -2.47 20.75
CA LEU A 510 -19.91 -1.28 19.96
C LEU A 510 -21.09 -0.83 19.08
N PHE A 511 -21.87 -1.75 18.53
CA PHE A 511 -22.82 -1.46 17.43
C PHE A 511 -24.30 -1.66 17.76
N ALA A 512 -24.68 -2.41 18.79
CA ALA A 512 -26.08 -2.68 19.12
C ALA A 512 -26.71 -1.57 20.00
N LEU A 513 -26.54 -0.29 19.64
CA LEU A 513 -26.71 0.84 20.55
C LEU A 513 -28.11 1.48 20.60
N ASP A 514 -29.00 1.25 19.63
CA ASP A 514 -30.31 1.92 19.63
C ASP A 514 -31.44 1.04 19.08
N ASN A 515 -32.51 0.94 19.89
CA ASN A 515 -33.72 0.19 19.53
C ASN A 515 -34.79 1.08 18.88
N SER A 516 -34.59 2.40 18.72
CA SER A 516 -35.67 3.35 18.42
C SER A 516 -35.84 3.69 16.92
N ARG A 517 -34.81 3.47 16.11
CA ARG A 517 -34.90 3.53 14.62
C ARG A 517 -33.98 2.49 14.04
N GLU A 518 -34.52 1.57 13.32
CA GLU A 518 -33.80 0.40 12.76
C GLU A 518 -32.60 0.75 11.86
N ASP A 519 -32.50 1.99 11.39
CA ASP A 519 -31.50 2.41 10.41
C ASP A 519 -30.44 3.41 10.90
N PHE A 520 -30.52 3.92 12.14
CA PHE A 520 -29.64 5.01 12.59
C PHE A 520 -28.92 4.67 13.90
N ILE A 521 -27.60 4.88 13.89
CA ILE A 521 -26.73 4.76 15.07
C ILE A 521 -26.41 6.13 15.61
N ASN A 522 -26.47 6.29 16.93
CA ASN A 522 -25.97 7.47 17.60
C ASN A 522 -24.43 7.41 17.68
N PHE A 523 -23.76 8.25 16.92
CA PHE A 523 -22.30 8.26 16.83
C PHE A 523 -21.63 8.71 18.15
N GLY A 524 -22.27 9.59 18.92
CA GLY A 524 -21.76 9.99 20.22
C GLY A 524 -21.68 8.83 21.22
N LYS A 525 -22.74 8.01 21.29
CA LYS A 525 -22.71 6.78 22.10
C LYS A 525 -21.67 5.78 21.61
N HIS A 526 -21.61 5.59 20.29
CA HIS A 526 -20.65 4.68 19.70
C HIS A 526 -19.20 5.08 20.04
N PHE A 527 -18.85 6.34 19.87
CA PHE A 527 -17.51 6.83 20.19
C PHE A 527 -17.20 6.77 21.69
N HIS A 528 -18.19 7.00 22.55
CA HIS A 528 -18.04 6.82 23.98
C HIS A 528 -17.74 5.35 24.35
N ASN A 529 -18.52 4.41 23.81
CA ASN A 529 -18.27 2.97 24.03
C ASN A 529 -16.92 2.52 23.49
N LEU A 530 -16.52 3.04 22.34
CA LEU A 530 -15.22 2.77 21.75
C LEU A 530 -14.07 3.29 22.62
N GLU A 531 -14.20 4.50 23.17
CA GLU A 531 -13.22 5.07 24.08
C GLU A 531 -13.10 4.27 25.39
N GLU A 532 -14.23 3.90 26.00
CA GLU A 532 -14.23 3.05 27.20
C GLU A 532 -13.59 1.68 26.92
N PHE A 533 -13.93 1.06 25.81
CA PHE A 533 -13.31 -0.19 25.39
C PHE A 533 -11.80 -0.06 25.24
N LEU A 534 -11.32 1.00 24.57
CA LEU A 534 -9.89 1.25 24.37
C LEU A 534 -9.16 1.49 25.70
N LYS A 535 -9.73 2.25 26.62
CA LYS A 535 -9.15 2.47 27.95
C LYS A 535 -8.99 1.17 28.75
N GLN A 536 -10.00 0.29 28.68
CA GLN A 536 -9.92 -1.02 29.34
C GLN A 536 -8.83 -1.88 28.73
N ARG A 537 -8.67 -1.86 27.41
CA ARG A 537 -7.64 -2.66 26.72
C ARG A 537 -6.23 -2.10 26.88
N GLU A 538 -6.05 -0.79 26.90
CA GLU A 538 -4.76 -0.16 27.17
C GLU A 538 -4.18 -0.61 28.50
N LEU A 539 -5.00 -0.69 29.55
CA LEU A 539 -4.58 -1.16 30.87
C LEU A 539 -4.20 -2.65 30.90
N ALA A 540 -4.76 -3.46 30.00
CA ALA A 540 -4.51 -4.90 29.93
C ALA A 540 -3.26 -5.23 29.12
N LEU A 541 -2.77 -4.35 28.25
CA LEU A 541 -1.60 -4.61 27.39
C LEU A 541 -0.29 -4.48 28.17
N ALA A 542 0.54 -5.49 28.05
CA ALA A 542 1.87 -5.50 28.69
C ALA A 542 2.92 -4.72 27.86
N ASN A 543 2.75 -4.67 26.53
CA ASN A 543 3.70 -4.06 25.61
C ASN A 543 3.50 -2.54 25.54
N GLU A 544 4.57 -1.78 25.79
CA GLU A 544 4.56 -0.31 25.79
C GLU A 544 4.29 0.28 24.39
N GLN A 545 4.78 -0.37 23.34
CA GLN A 545 4.52 0.07 21.96
C GLN A 545 3.03 -0.11 21.58
N GLU A 546 2.41 -1.22 21.97
CA GLU A 546 0.99 -1.46 21.74
C GLU A 546 0.12 -0.44 22.51
N ARG A 547 0.49 -0.11 23.74
CA ARG A 547 -0.17 0.97 24.51
C ARG A 547 -0.06 2.31 23.80
N ALA A 548 1.11 2.67 23.30
CA ALA A 548 1.30 3.91 22.55
C ALA A 548 0.41 4.01 21.31
N LEU A 549 0.18 2.88 20.59
CA LEU A 549 -0.74 2.83 19.45
C LEU A 549 -2.19 3.09 19.86
N ILE A 550 -2.63 2.51 21.00
CA ILE A 550 -3.99 2.78 21.52
C ILE A 550 -4.12 4.24 21.92
N THR A 551 -3.12 4.80 22.60
CA THR A 551 -3.10 6.24 22.96
C THR A 551 -3.19 7.13 21.72
N ALA A 552 -2.43 6.81 20.66
CA ALA A 552 -2.50 7.54 19.39
C ALA A 552 -3.89 7.45 18.74
N LEU A 553 -4.53 6.28 18.81
CA LEU A 553 -5.90 6.11 18.33
C LEU A 553 -6.90 6.93 19.16
N GLN A 554 -6.78 6.93 20.48
CA GLN A 554 -7.63 7.74 21.37
C GLN A 554 -7.51 9.23 21.04
N LEU A 555 -6.30 9.76 20.88
CA LEU A 555 -6.07 11.15 20.49
C LEU A 555 -6.74 11.50 19.14
N ARG A 556 -6.78 10.57 18.21
CA ARG A 556 -7.50 10.77 16.94
C ARG A 556 -9.02 10.73 17.12
N LEU A 557 -9.51 9.79 17.92
CA LEU A 557 -10.94 9.72 18.22
C LEU A 557 -11.43 10.95 18.98
N ASP A 558 -10.61 11.56 19.83
CA ASP A 558 -10.93 12.83 20.50
C ASP A 558 -11.16 13.97 19.51
N LYS A 559 -10.41 14.00 18.39
CA LYS A 559 -10.65 14.97 17.30
C LYS A 559 -11.95 14.70 16.53
N ILE A 560 -12.47 13.47 16.57
CA ILE A 560 -13.69 13.07 15.85
C ILE A 560 -14.95 13.24 16.69
N LYS A 561 -14.83 13.33 18.04
CA LYS A 561 -15.98 13.43 18.94
C LYS A 561 -16.91 14.56 18.51
N PRO A 562 -18.16 14.26 18.14
CA PRO A 562 -19.11 15.30 17.84
C PRO A 562 -19.41 16.06 19.14
N GLU A 563 -19.31 17.38 19.09
CA GLU A 563 -19.68 18.26 20.20
C GLU A 563 -21.17 18.13 20.59
N ASN A 564 -21.99 17.53 19.70
CA ASN A 564 -23.42 17.35 19.89
C ASN A 564 -23.83 15.88 19.98
N SER A 565 -24.44 15.51 21.10
CA SER A 565 -25.02 14.19 21.39
C SER A 565 -26.12 13.71 20.42
N THR A 566 -26.55 14.55 19.49
CA THR A 566 -27.66 14.29 18.54
C THR A 566 -27.18 13.78 17.18
N PHE A 567 -25.88 13.67 16.97
CA PHE A 567 -25.34 13.25 15.69
C PHE A 567 -25.54 11.73 15.46
N SER A 568 -26.31 11.38 14.44
CA SER A 568 -26.62 10.00 14.07
C SER A 568 -26.56 9.81 12.57
N GLY A 569 -26.20 8.62 12.13
CA GLY A 569 -26.16 8.21 10.75
C GLY A 569 -26.35 6.71 10.62
N THR A 570 -26.29 6.19 9.39
CA THR A 570 -26.39 4.74 9.16
C THR A 570 -25.10 4.04 9.64
N PHE A 571 -25.19 2.75 9.89
CA PHE A 571 -24.00 1.94 10.20
C PHE A 571 -22.94 2.04 9.10
N ARG A 572 -23.37 2.13 7.85
CA ARG A 572 -22.49 2.28 6.70
C ARG A 572 -21.76 3.63 6.69
N ASP A 573 -22.45 4.70 7.06
CA ASP A 573 -21.83 6.03 7.21
C ASP A 573 -20.75 5.99 8.28
N LEU A 574 -20.99 5.28 9.39
CA LEU A 574 -20.01 5.08 10.43
C LEU A 574 -18.82 4.27 9.91
N GLN A 575 -19.08 3.15 9.26
CA GLN A 575 -18.05 2.25 8.74
C GLN A 575 -17.12 2.94 7.72
N GLN A 576 -17.70 3.58 6.71
CA GLN A 576 -16.93 4.22 5.64
C GLN A 576 -16.34 5.56 6.08
N GLY A 577 -17.11 6.35 6.80
CA GLY A 577 -16.67 7.63 7.35
C GLY A 577 -15.51 7.46 8.32
N LEU A 578 -15.66 6.56 9.30
CA LEU A 578 -14.60 6.31 10.28
C LEU A 578 -13.32 5.77 9.62
N TYR A 579 -13.44 4.79 8.73
CA TYR A 579 -12.29 4.25 8.00
C TYR A 579 -11.57 5.32 7.19
N TYR A 580 -12.30 6.15 6.46
CA TYR A 580 -11.73 7.25 5.69
C TYR A 580 -10.96 8.22 6.59
N TYR A 581 -11.51 8.59 7.74
CA TYR A 581 -10.90 9.55 8.65
C TYR A 581 -9.76 8.96 9.48
N LEU A 582 -9.89 7.73 9.88
CA LEU A 582 -8.78 7.02 10.52
C LEU A 582 -7.59 6.84 9.56
N LYS A 583 -7.84 6.82 8.25
CA LYS A 583 -6.83 6.71 7.21
C LYS A 583 -6.22 8.05 6.80
N GLN A 584 -6.81 9.19 7.18
CA GLN A 584 -6.24 10.50 6.83
C GLN A 584 -4.82 10.64 7.38
N LYS A 585 -3.95 11.17 6.53
CA LYS A 585 -2.56 11.46 6.89
C LYS A 585 -2.53 12.45 8.05
N ASN A 586 -1.74 12.16 9.07
CA ASN A 586 -1.25 13.20 9.96
C ASN A 586 -0.12 13.96 9.26
N ASP A 587 0.16 15.19 9.69
CA ASP A 587 1.38 15.91 9.33
C ASP A 587 2.66 15.13 9.71
N GLU A 588 2.53 14.12 10.54
CA GLU A 588 3.57 13.17 10.98
C GLU A 588 3.81 12.00 9.99
N ASP A 589 2.95 11.82 8.98
CA ASP A 589 3.11 10.79 7.93
C ASP A 589 4.22 11.12 6.90
N GLN A 590 5.18 11.94 7.29
CA GLN A 590 6.34 12.34 6.46
C GLN A 590 7.43 11.25 6.35
N GLY A 591 7.19 10.07 6.91
CA GLY A 591 8.22 9.04 7.05
C GLY A 591 8.93 8.67 5.75
N VAL A 592 8.21 8.53 4.64
CA VAL A 592 8.80 8.14 3.33
C VAL A 592 9.11 9.33 2.44
N ASP A 593 8.37 10.45 2.57
CA ASP A 593 8.50 11.62 1.71
C ASP A 593 9.86 12.33 1.83
N TRP A 594 10.62 12.05 2.87
CA TRP A 594 11.98 12.58 3.03
C TRP A 594 13.06 11.73 2.33
N ILE A 595 12.81 10.42 2.12
CA ILE A 595 13.69 9.53 1.37
C ILE A 595 13.51 9.77 -0.12
N VAL A 596 12.24 9.73 -0.55
CA VAL A 596 11.83 10.01 -1.93
C VAL A 596 10.91 11.21 -1.90
N LYS A 597 11.27 12.27 -2.61
CA LYS A 597 10.50 13.50 -2.69
C LYS A 597 9.76 13.60 -4.02
N ASN A 598 8.69 14.38 -4.05
CA ASN A 598 7.97 14.66 -5.27
C ASN A 598 8.66 15.79 -6.07
N PHE A 599 8.39 15.86 -7.36
CA PHE A 599 8.94 16.92 -8.22
C PHE A 599 8.51 18.32 -7.77
N GLU A 600 7.38 18.48 -7.08
CA GLU A 600 6.95 19.76 -6.50
C GLU A 600 7.89 20.31 -5.42
N GLN A 601 8.78 19.49 -4.88
CA GLN A 601 9.74 19.87 -3.83
C GLN A 601 11.12 20.23 -4.38
N ILE A 602 11.34 20.06 -5.68
CA ILE A 602 12.64 20.25 -6.33
C ILE A 602 13.11 21.70 -6.21
N ASP A 603 12.23 22.67 -6.40
CA ASP A 603 12.56 24.10 -6.48
C ASP A 603 13.32 24.62 -5.26
N GLY A 604 12.95 24.16 -4.06
CA GLY A 604 13.62 24.53 -2.82
C GLY A 604 14.88 23.73 -2.54
N ASP A 605 14.82 22.41 -2.74
CA ASP A 605 15.95 21.53 -2.40
C ASP A 605 17.17 21.75 -3.32
N ILE A 606 16.94 22.00 -4.59
CA ILE A 606 18.01 22.29 -5.55
C ILE A 606 18.82 23.54 -5.16
N LEU A 607 18.21 24.52 -4.52
CA LEU A 607 18.89 25.71 -4.04
C LEU A 607 19.94 25.39 -2.97
N GLN A 608 19.73 24.33 -2.21
CA GLN A 608 20.69 23.84 -1.21
C GLN A 608 21.90 23.13 -1.84
N SER A 609 21.79 22.68 -3.10
CA SER A 609 22.84 21.94 -3.80
C SER A 609 24.15 22.75 -3.89
N LYS A 610 24.06 24.07 -4.04
CA LYS A 610 25.23 24.96 -4.05
C LYS A 610 26.03 24.85 -2.75
N ARG A 611 25.36 24.93 -1.60
CA ARG A 611 26.03 24.82 -0.28
C ARG A 611 26.64 23.43 -0.06
N GLN A 612 25.96 22.39 -0.54
CA GLN A 612 26.48 21.02 -0.45
C GLN A 612 27.73 20.83 -1.29
N PHE A 613 27.73 21.36 -2.50
CA PHE A 613 28.90 21.36 -3.38
C PHE A 613 30.08 22.11 -2.76
N GLU A 614 29.87 23.32 -2.22
CA GLU A 614 30.88 24.14 -1.58
C GLU A 614 31.49 23.50 -0.33
N LYS A 615 30.77 22.63 0.35
CA LYS A 615 31.21 21.86 1.53
C LYS A 615 31.84 20.50 1.18
N GLU A 616 32.09 20.23 -0.09
CA GLU A 616 32.57 18.93 -0.59
C GLU A 616 31.67 17.74 -0.21
N GLN A 617 30.46 18.01 0.21
CA GLN A 617 29.45 17.00 0.44
C GLN A 617 28.78 16.68 -0.90
N ARG A 618 29.41 15.83 -1.72
CA ARG A 618 28.80 15.40 -2.98
C ARG A 618 27.55 14.60 -2.68
N LYS A 619 26.40 15.14 -3.10
CA LYS A 619 25.16 14.39 -3.20
C LYS A 619 24.80 14.22 -4.66
N VAL A 620 24.24 13.07 -4.95
CA VAL A 620 23.60 12.78 -6.22
C VAL A 620 22.14 13.17 -6.12
N TYR A 621 21.63 13.90 -7.11
CA TYR A 621 20.22 14.20 -7.26
C TYR A 621 19.65 13.28 -8.33
N HIS A 622 18.75 12.40 -7.92
CA HIS A 622 18.16 11.38 -8.78
C HIS A 622 16.73 11.75 -9.14
N PHE A 623 16.48 12.03 -10.41
CA PHE A 623 15.14 12.26 -10.95
C PHE A 623 14.59 10.94 -11.47
N ALA A 624 13.68 10.35 -10.74
CA ALA A 624 13.15 9.00 -10.96
C ALA A 624 11.76 9.03 -11.57
N CYS A 625 11.37 7.91 -12.16
CA CYS A 625 10.08 7.72 -12.83
C CYS A 625 9.86 8.72 -13.99
N VAL A 626 10.95 9.07 -14.74
CA VAL A 626 10.86 9.94 -15.91
C VAL A 626 10.47 9.13 -17.15
N SER A 627 9.25 8.62 -17.15
CA SER A 627 8.63 7.90 -18.28
C SER A 627 7.60 8.78 -18.99
N ASP A 628 7.21 8.39 -20.20
CA ASP A 628 6.13 9.10 -20.91
C ASP A 628 4.80 8.98 -20.16
N ARG A 629 4.56 7.87 -19.46
CA ARG A 629 3.40 7.67 -18.59
C ARG A 629 3.38 8.65 -17.43
N ASP A 630 4.47 8.69 -16.65
CA ASP A 630 4.51 9.44 -15.40
C ASP A 630 4.66 10.94 -15.59
N MET A 631 5.23 11.35 -16.72
CA MET A 631 5.41 12.76 -17.11
C MET A 631 4.19 13.35 -17.83
N ASN A 632 3.24 12.55 -18.28
CA ASN A 632 2.04 12.97 -19.00
C ASN A 632 0.78 12.55 -18.23
N MET A 633 0.12 13.51 -17.58
CA MET A 633 -1.14 13.30 -16.83
C MET A 633 -2.26 14.10 -17.49
N THR A 634 -3.47 13.56 -17.45
CA THR A 634 -4.67 14.25 -17.99
C THR A 634 -5.47 14.96 -16.88
N VAL A 635 -6.29 15.93 -17.26
CA VAL A 635 -7.18 16.65 -16.33
C VAL A 635 -8.19 15.71 -15.68
N ASN A 636 -8.73 14.77 -16.45
CA ASN A 636 -9.76 13.85 -15.97
C ASN A 636 -9.26 12.94 -14.84
N ASP A 637 -7.97 12.62 -14.81
CA ASP A 637 -7.36 11.83 -13.76
C ASP A 637 -7.29 12.56 -12.40
N GLN A 638 -7.50 13.88 -12.41
CA GLN A 638 -7.34 14.75 -11.26
C GLN A 638 -8.66 15.35 -10.74
N LEU A 639 -9.72 15.31 -11.53
CA LEU A 639 -11.03 15.80 -11.12
C LEU A 639 -11.76 14.76 -10.26
N PRO A 640 -12.36 15.16 -9.12
CA PRO A 640 -13.16 14.22 -8.34
C PRO A 640 -14.45 13.83 -9.07
N TRP A 641 -14.77 12.52 -9.09
CA TRP A 641 -16.01 12.03 -9.67
C TRP A 641 -17.23 12.71 -9.04
N PRO A 642 -18.24 13.12 -9.82
CA PRO A 642 -18.52 12.80 -11.24
C PRO A 642 -18.08 13.89 -12.23
N LEU A 643 -17.18 14.76 -11.88
CA LEU A 643 -16.72 15.84 -12.75
C LEU A 643 -15.84 15.28 -13.87
N THR A 644 -16.05 15.79 -15.08
CA THR A 644 -15.21 15.53 -16.25
C THR A 644 -14.92 16.82 -17.00
N ASP A 645 -13.87 16.83 -17.80
CA ASP A 645 -13.46 17.94 -18.63
C ASP A 645 -14.60 18.41 -19.56
N GLU A 646 -15.23 17.45 -20.23
CA GLU A 646 -16.34 17.73 -21.17
C GLU A 646 -17.55 18.36 -20.47
N PHE A 647 -17.84 17.88 -19.24
CA PHE A 647 -18.95 18.44 -18.48
C PHE A 647 -18.67 19.88 -18.05
N ILE A 648 -17.48 20.17 -17.56
CA ILE A 648 -17.09 21.50 -17.12
C ILE A 648 -17.23 22.48 -18.27
N HIS A 649 -16.66 22.17 -19.45
CA HIS A 649 -16.75 23.03 -20.61
C HIS A 649 -18.19 23.22 -21.15
N ALA A 650 -19.03 22.19 -21.09
CA ALA A 650 -20.39 22.25 -21.58
C ALA A 650 -21.36 22.95 -20.61
N ALA A 651 -21.17 22.77 -19.31
CA ALA A 651 -22.15 23.16 -18.29
C ALA A 651 -21.81 24.43 -17.52
N TYR A 652 -20.56 24.88 -17.54
CA TYR A 652 -20.07 25.99 -16.74
C TYR A 652 -19.41 27.05 -17.61
N SER A 653 -20.20 28.04 -18.06
CA SER A 653 -19.72 29.15 -18.90
C SER A 653 -20.53 30.42 -18.62
N PRO A 654 -19.89 31.58 -18.34
CA PRO A 654 -18.43 31.75 -18.20
C PRO A 654 -17.88 31.13 -16.92
N ILE A 655 -16.64 30.69 -16.98
CA ILE A 655 -15.95 30.10 -15.81
C ILE A 655 -15.46 31.23 -14.91
N ASP A 656 -15.72 31.13 -13.59
CA ASP A 656 -15.20 32.08 -12.61
C ASP A 656 -13.67 32.00 -12.49
N LEU A 657 -12.99 33.12 -12.25
CA LEU A 657 -11.53 33.24 -12.16
C LEU A 657 -10.90 32.15 -11.28
N GLN A 658 -11.46 31.94 -10.06
CA GLN A 658 -10.90 30.96 -9.12
C GLN A 658 -10.96 29.54 -9.65
N PHE A 659 -12.04 29.19 -10.35
CA PHE A 659 -12.14 27.86 -10.97
C PHE A 659 -11.21 27.76 -12.19
N GLN A 660 -11.11 28.83 -12.97
CA GLN A 660 -10.23 28.87 -14.12
C GLN A 660 -8.76 28.65 -13.72
N VAL A 661 -8.26 29.35 -12.68
CA VAL A 661 -6.90 29.18 -12.17
C VAL A 661 -6.68 27.76 -11.66
N TYR A 662 -7.61 27.24 -10.84
CA TYR A 662 -7.54 25.88 -10.33
C TYR A 662 -7.51 24.84 -11.46
N TYR A 663 -8.46 24.95 -12.39
CA TYR A 663 -8.62 24.04 -13.50
C TYR A 663 -7.43 24.06 -14.47
N THR A 664 -6.93 25.26 -14.83
CA THR A 664 -5.72 25.42 -15.65
C THR A 664 -4.52 24.78 -14.96
N SER A 665 -4.38 24.94 -13.64
CA SER A 665 -3.26 24.33 -12.90
C SER A 665 -3.28 22.80 -12.93
N LEU A 666 -4.47 22.16 -12.96
CA LEU A 666 -4.59 20.72 -13.17
C LEU A 666 -4.20 20.33 -14.60
N GLY A 667 -4.67 21.07 -15.60
CA GLY A 667 -4.37 20.81 -17.02
C GLY A 667 -2.89 20.95 -17.36
N GLU A 668 -2.22 21.87 -16.70
CA GLU A 668 -0.80 22.17 -16.92
C GLU A 668 0.18 21.27 -16.13
N ARG A 669 -0.30 20.22 -15.48
CA ARG A 669 0.50 19.32 -14.66
C ARG A 669 1.70 18.72 -15.42
N SER A 670 1.48 18.22 -16.63
CA SER A 670 2.55 17.64 -17.45
C SER A 670 3.62 18.67 -17.84
N ASN A 671 3.19 19.88 -18.20
CA ASN A 671 4.09 20.99 -18.49
C ASN A 671 4.88 21.43 -17.24
N PHE A 672 4.23 21.37 -16.07
CA PHE A 672 4.91 21.62 -14.81
C PHE A 672 5.98 20.56 -14.49
N LEU A 673 5.70 19.28 -14.67
CA LEU A 673 6.70 18.21 -14.45
C LEU A 673 7.93 18.41 -15.37
N ARG A 674 7.69 18.81 -16.62
CA ARG A 674 8.77 19.18 -17.56
C ARG A 674 9.58 20.39 -17.04
N TYR A 675 8.90 21.43 -16.56
CA TYR A 675 9.55 22.58 -15.93
C TYR A 675 10.38 22.16 -14.70
N ALA A 676 9.80 21.34 -13.81
CA ALA A 676 10.48 20.89 -12.61
C ALA A 676 11.75 20.09 -12.93
N LEU A 677 11.69 19.19 -13.93
CA LEU A 677 12.86 18.49 -14.44
C LEU A 677 13.91 19.47 -14.99
N PHE A 678 13.50 20.42 -15.82
CA PHE A 678 14.39 21.47 -16.35
C PHE A 678 15.04 22.27 -15.23
N TYR A 679 14.24 22.74 -14.26
CA TYR A 679 14.71 23.54 -13.12
C TYR A 679 15.72 22.75 -12.29
N GLY A 680 15.38 21.49 -11.98
CA GLY A 680 16.26 20.60 -11.24
C GLY A 680 17.59 20.34 -11.94
N LEU A 681 17.60 20.17 -13.25
CA LEU A 681 18.82 20.01 -14.04
C LEU A 681 19.61 21.32 -14.19
N CYS A 682 18.92 22.45 -14.39
CA CYS A 682 19.54 23.75 -14.68
C CYS A 682 20.30 24.34 -13.49
N TYR A 683 19.69 24.29 -12.31
CA TYR A 683 20.22 24.93 -11.11
C TYR A 683 20.95 23.99 -10.16
N ASN A 684 21.00 22.70 -10.44
CA ASN A 684 21.76 21.73 -9.67
C ASN A 684 23.28 21.97 -9.79
N ARG A 685 24.00 21.77 -8.70
CA ARG A 685 25.48 21.84 -8.60
C ARG A 685 26.14 20.52 -8.21
N CYS A 686 25.33 19.48 -7.99
CA CYS A 686 25.77 18.12 -7.64
C CYS A 686 25.63 17.17 -8.85
N ASP A 687 26.06 15.93 -8.68
CA ASP A 687 25.89 14.90 -9.71
C ASP A 687 24.40 14.58 -9.91
N VAL A 688 24.05 14.13 -11.13
CA VAL A 688 22.67 13.81 -11.52
C VAL A 688 22.57 12.38 -12.02
N ARG A 689 21.51 11.72 -11.62
CA ARG A 689 21.00 10.47 -12.21
C ARG A 689 19.57 10.65 -12.68
N LEU A 690 19.22 9.92 -13.72
CA LEU A 690 17.86 9.84 -14.25
C LEU A 690 17.45 8.37 -14.26
N SER A 691 16.19 8.08 -13.98
CA SER A 691 15.68 6.72 -14.13
C SER A 691 14.21 6.66 -14.49
N TYR A 692 13.81 5.55 -15.10
CA TYR A 692 12.40 5.23 -15.30
C TYR A 692 12.15 3.75 -14.99
N VAL A 693 10.89 3.43 -14.77
CA VAL A 693 10.42 2.06 -14.51
C VAL A 693 9.76 1.56 -15.79
N LYS A 694 10.21 0.41 -16.31
CA LYS A 694 9.74 -0.15 -17.58
C LYS A 694 8.36 -0.78 -17.47
N GLN A 695 7.99 -1.33 -16.33
CA GLN A 695 6.74 -2.07 -16.16
C GLN A 695 6.03 -1.71 -14.84
N TYR A 696 4.76 -1.35 -14.96
CA TYR A 696 3.83 -1.16 -13.86
C TYR A 696 2.68 -2.18 -13.98
N GLY A 697 2.74 -3.28 -13.22
CA GLY A 697 1.79 -4.38 -13.37
C GLY A 697 1.82 -4.94 -14.80
N ASP A 698 0.71 -4.83 -15.52
CA ASP A 698 0.58 -5.27 -16.93
C ASP A 698 0.94 -4.19 -17.97
N GLU A 699 1.22 -2.97 -17.53
CA GLU A 699 1.50 -1.84 -18.41
C GLU A 699 3.00 -1.65 -18.60
N THR A 700 3.45 -1.58 -19.84
CA THR A 700 4.83 -1.23 -20.22
C THR A 700 4.93 0.26 -20.49
N THR A 701 6.01 0.88 -20.06
CA THR A 701 6.29 2.31 -20.23
C THR A 701 7.58 2.51 -21.01
N GLU A 702 7.66 3.64 -21.69
CA GLU A 702 8.85 4.08 -22.42
C GLU A 702 9.50 5.26 -21.66
N PRO A 703 10.82 5.48 -21.83
CA PRO A 703 11.48 6.63 -21.26
C PRO A 703 10.88 7.93 -21.84
N TYR A 704 10.89 9.00 -21.05
CA TYR A 704 10.35 10.28 -21.48
C TYR A 704 10.94 10.73 -22.84
N ALA A 705 10.08 10.91 -23.83
CA ALA A 705 10.47 11.08 -25.24
C ALA A 705 11.52 12.17 -25.45
N LEU A 706 11.48 13.28 -24.71
CA LEU A 706 12.46 14.36 -24.84
C LEU A 706 13.87 13.89 -24.42
N LEU A 707 14.01 13.03 -23.43
CA LEU A 707 15.32 12.48 -23.04
C LEU A 707 15.85 11.52 -24.10
N ALA A 708 15.00 10.70 -24.68
CA ALA A 708 15.36 9.82 -25.79
C ALA A 708 15.84 10.61 -27.02
N ILE A 709 15.16 11.70 -27.39
CA ILE A 709 15.53 12.61 -28.47
C ILE A 709 16.90 13.25 -28.20
N LEU A 710 17.23 13.54 -26.94
CA LEU A 710 18.52 14.08 -26.53
C LEU A 710 19.66 13.03 -26.53
N GLY A 711 19.37 11.78 -26.91
CA GLY A 711 20.34 10.71 -27.04
C GLY A 711 20.70 9.98 -25.75
N LEU A 712 19.89 10.15 -24.69
CA LEU A 712 20.06 9.40 -23.46
C LEU A 712 19.45 7.99 -23.64
N ALA A 713 20.33 7.01 -23.89
CA ALA A 713 19.93 5.63 -24.05
C ALA A 713 19.69 4.98 -22.66
N PRO A 714 18.58 4.27 -22.49
CA PRO A 714 18.35 3.51 -21.27
C PRO A 714 19.40 2.43 -21.05
N LYS A 715 19.84 2.31 -19.79
CA LYS A 715 20.73 1.24 -19.35
C LYS A 715 20.03 0.46 -18.25
N ALA A 716 19.78 -0.81 -18.51
CA ALA A 716 19.20 -1.69 -17.52
C ALA A 716 20.09 -1.74 -16.26
N GLU A 717 19.49 -1.45 -15.12
CA GLU A 717 20.15 -1.54 -13.83
C GLU A 717 19.79 -2.89 -13.19
N LEU A 718 20.82 -3.70 -12.94
CA LEU A 718 20.67 -4.91 -12.18
C LEU A 718 20.82 -4.55 -10.70
N VAL A 719 19.71 -4.42 -10.01
CA VAL A 719 19.71 -4.22 -8.57
C VAL A 719 20.06 -5.53 -7.90
N GLU A 720 21.32 -5.72 -7.57
CA GLU A 720 21.70 -6.80 -6.66
C GLU A 720 21.00 -6.53 -5.32
N SER A 721 20.20 -7.47 -4.85
CA SER A 721 19.64 -7.41 -3.51
C SER A 721 20.79 -7.46 -2.51
N VAL A 722 21.21 -6.32 -2.03
CA VAL A 722 22.20 -6.18 -0.96
C VAL A 722 21.61 -6.63 0.39
N HIS A 723 20.32 -6.88 0.47
CA HIS A 723 19.76 -7.61 1.57
C HIS A 723 20.35 -9.04 1.59
N LYS A 724 21.55 -9.10 2.12
CA LYS A 724 21.87 -10.23 2.99
C LYS A 724 20.83 -10.12 4.08
N SER A 725 19.69 -10.81 3.87
CA SER A 725 18.79 -11.08 4.97
C SER A 725 19.71 -11.51 6.10
N THR A 726 19.75 -10.75 7.17
CA THR A 726 20.38 -11.27 8.39
C THR A 726 19.72 -12.60 8.57
N PRO A 727 20.48 -13.70 8.46
CA PRO A 727 19.87 -15.00 8.50
C PRO A 727 19.06 -15.05 9.78
N PHE A 728 17.75 -15.21 9.63
CA PHE A 728 16.91 -15.49 10.77
C PHE A 728 17.38 -16.87 11.25
N ALA A 729 18.41 -16.86 12.10
CA ALA A 729 18.98 -18.06 12.65
C ALA A 729 17.95 -18.64 13.62
N ILE A 730 17.02 -19.43 13.07
CA ILE A 730 16.26 -20.34 13.91
C ILE A 730 17.28 -21.37 14.38
N SER A 731 17.72 -21.24 15.62
CA SER A 731 18.49 -22.25 16.30
C SER A 731 17.57 -23.47 16.51
N VAL A 732 17.45 -24.30 15.49
CA VAL A 732 16.88 -25.63 15.65
C VAL A 732 17.89 -26.41 16.51
N GLY A 733 17.51 -26.72 17.75
CA GLY A 733 18.41 -27.42 18.64
C GLY A 733 18.97 -28.69 17.98
N LYS A 734 20.26 -28.95 18.11
CA LYS A 734 20.94 -30.09 17.50
C LYS A 734 20.27 -31.44 17.79
N GLU A 735 19.42 -31.52 18.79
CA GLU A 735 18.65 -32.70 19.16
C GLU A 735 17.54 -33.07 18.19
N ILE A 736 16.94 -32.13 17.50
CA ILE A 736 15.80 -32.35 16.57
C ILE A 736 16.27 -33.07 15.30
N THR A 737 17.52 -32.87 14.89
CA THR A 737 18.09 -33.48 13.68
C THR A 737 18.86 -34.80 13.95
N ARG A 738 19.18 -35.13 15.22
CA ARG A 738 19.87 -36.37 15.54
C ARG A 738 18.93 -37.57 15.45
N GLY A 739 19.20 -38.44 14.47
CA GLY A 739 18.53 -39.73 14.33
C GLY A 739 17.27 -39.72 13.47
N VAL A 740 16.84 -38.60 12.96
CA VAL A 740 15.70 -38.54 12.02
C VAL A 740 16.11 -39.11 10.68
N LYS A 741 15.46 -40.19 10.26
CA LYS A 741 15.62 -40.75 8.93
C LYS A 741 14.59 -40.13 8.00
N TYR A 742 15.06 -39.32 7.09
CA TYR A 742 14.20 -38.78 6.03
C TYR A 742 14.00 -39.84 4.95
N ASP A 743 12.75 -40.03 4.53
CA ASP A 743 12.47 -40.91 3.43
C ASP A 743 12.83 -40.28 2.08
N ARG A 744 12.75 -41.08 1.03
CA ARG A 744 13.13 -40.68 -0.32
C ARG A 744 12.33 -39.44 -0.80
N TYR A 745 11.06 -39.36 -0.50
CA TYR A 745 10.21 -38.24 -0.96
C TYR A 745 10.52 -36.95 -0.21
N GLN A 746 10.80 -37.03 1.09
CA GLN A 746 11.27 -35.89 1.87
C GLN A 746 12.61 -35.37 1.35
N MET A 747 13.52 -36.29 0.96
CA MET A 747 14.79 -35.88 0.34
C MET A 747 14.57 -35.24 -1.03
N MET A 748 13.58 -35.67 -1.80
CA MET A 748 13.21 -35.02 -3.06
C MET A 748 12.74 -33.57 -2.85
N ASP A 749 11.94 -33.33 -1.81
CA ASP A 749 11.53 -31.98 -1.44
C ASP A 749 12.73 -31.10 -1.08
N MET A 750 13.74 -31.66 -0.40
CA MET A 750 14.97 -30.94 -0.10
C MET A 750 15.72 -30.49 -1.36
N PHE A 751 15.85 -31.36 -2.36
CA PHE A 751 16.49 -30.99 -3.63
C PHE A 751 15.66 -30.05 -4.49
N LEU A 752 14.37 -30.05 -4.28
CA LEU A 752 13.48 -29.14 -4.96
C LEU A 752 13.58 -27.72 -4.39
N CYS A 753 13.42 -27.61 -3.09
CA CYS A 753 13.55 -26.35 -2.35
C CYS A 753 13.97 -26.65 -0.91
N PRO A 754 15.23 -26.36 -0.52
CA PRO A 754 15.73 -26.59 0.85
C PRO A 754 14.92 -25.85 1.91
N TYR A 755 14.48 -24.62 1.63
CA TYR A 755 13.66 -23.84 2.56
C TYR A 755 12.30 -24.48 2.84
N ARG A 756 11.63 -24.99 1.82
CA ARG A 756 10.39 -25.75 1.97
C ARG A 756 10.61 -27.03 2.77
N PHE A 757 11.66 -27.80 2.47
CA PHE A 757 12.01 -28.99 3.22
C PHE A 757 12.23 -28.69 4.71
N PHE A 758 12.92 -27.57 4.99
CA PHE A 758 13.15 -27.11 6.36
C PHE A 758 11.82 -26.81 7.07
N LEU A 759 10.93 -26.07 6.45
CA LEU A 759 9.61 -25.75 7.05
C LEU A 759 8.75 -27.00 7.26
N ASP A 760 8.70 -27.90 6.27
CA ASP A 760 7.82 -29.08 6.30
C ASP A 760 8.28 -30.18 7.24
N TYR A 761 9.57 -30.37 7.38
CA TYR A 761 10.11 -31.57 8.04
C TYR A 761 11.07 -31.30 9.20
N VAL A 762 11.80 -30.20 9.18
CA VAL A 762 12.76 -29.87 10.25
C VAL A 762 12.07 -29.06 11.35
N MET A 763 11.25 -28.09 10.97
CA MET A 763 10.44 -27.30 11.91
C MET A 763 9.25 -28.11 12.46
N GLU A 764 8.97 -29.29 11.93
CA GLU A 764 7.82 -30.14 12.28
C GLU A 764 6.46 -29.45 12.11
N ASP A 765 6.42 -28.26 11.58
CA ASP A 765 5.22 -27.57 11.17
C ASP A 765 4.81 -28.09 9.80
N GLY A 766 4.37 -29.33 9.71
CA GLY A 766 3.90 -29.91 8.45
C GLY A 766 2.97 -28.93 7.73
N PRO A 767 2.92 -28.95 6.39
CA PRO A 767 2.18 -27.97 5.61
C PRO A 767 0.73 -27.91 6.06
N VAL A 768 0.24 -26.69 6.28
CA VAL A 768 -1.17 -26.45 6.52
C VAL A 768 -1.90 -26.78 5.23
N VAL A 769 -2.73 -27.80 5.24
CA VAL A 769 -3.58 -28.13 4.09
C VAL A 769 -4.71 -27.11 4.07
N GLN A 770 -4.56 -26.10 3.24
CA GLN A 770 -5.54 -25.02 3.11
C GLN A 770 -6.70 -25.35 2.15
N GLY A 771 -6.58 -26.40 1.39
CA GLY A 771 -7.57 -26.75 0.36
C GLY A 771 -8.45 -27.94 0.72
N ASN A 772 -9.74 -27.80 0.52
CA ASN A 772 -10.72 -28.88 0.68
C ASN A 772 -10.47 -30.05 -0.30
N PHE A 773 -9.89 -29.78 -1.46
CA PHE A 773 -9.65 -30.76 -2.52
C PHE A 773 -8.86 -31.99 -2.04
N LEU A 774 -7.76 -31.81 -1.31
CA LEU A 774 -6.93 -32.94 -0.82
C LEU A 774 -7.69 -33.78 0.21
N TYR A 775 -8.46 -33.16 1.11
CA TYR A 775 -9.29 -33.87 2.05
C TYR A 775 -10.41 -34.65 1.37
N GLN A 776 -11.04 -34.09 0.33
CA GLN A 776 -12.03 -34.76 -0.49
C GLN A 776 -11.44 -35.98 -1.20
N LYS A 777 -10.25 -35.83 -1.79
CA LYS A 777 -9.53 -36.95 -2.41
C LYS A 777 -9.16 -38.02 -1.39
N TYR A 778 -8.78 -37.61 -0.21
CA TYR A 778 -8.49 -38.57 0.87
C TYR A 778 -9.72 -39.35 1.30
N PHE A 779 -10.82 -38.70 1.54
CA PHE A 779 -12.10 -39.36 1.86
C PHE A 779 -12.53 -40.32 0.75
N GLU A 780 -12.52 -39.88 -0.50
CA GLU A 780 -12.87 -40.66 -1.68
C GLU A 780 -12.03 -41.94 -1.76
N ASN A 781 -10.71 -41.82 -1.58
CA ASN A 781 -9.80 -42.96 -1.62
C ASN A 781 -9.99 -43.91 -0.44
N LEU A 782 -10.21 -43.39 0.78
CA LEU A 782 -10.51 -44.23 1.94
C LEU A 782 -11.81 -44.98 1.78
N LEU A 783 -12.84 -44.35 1.21
CA LEU A 783 -14.13 -44.99 0.94
C LEU A 783 -13.98 -46.10 -0.12
N ILE A 784 -13.24 -45.81 -1.20
CA ILE A 784 -12.95 -46.81 -2.24
C ILE A 784 -12.23 -48.01 -1.63
N GLU A 785 -11.17 -47.76 -0.84
CA GLU A 785 -10.40 -48.84 -0.19
C GLU A 785 -11.23 -49.66 0.78
N ALA A 786 -11.99 -49.03 1.64
CA ALA A 786 -12.85 -49.71 2.62
C ALA A 786 -13.93 -50.58 1.95
N VAL A 787 -14.57 -50.06 0.93
CA VAL A 787 -15.58 -50.78 0.15
C VAL A 787 -14.94 -51.92 -0.63
N TRP A 788 -13.80 -51.68 -1.29
CA TRP A 788 -13.11 -52.72 -2.08
C TRP A 788 -12.66 -53.89 -1.22
N LYS A 789 -12.11 -53.65 -0.05
CA LYS A 789 -11.73 -54.73 0.90
C LYS A 789 -12.90 -55.60 1.31
N ARG A 790 -14.13 -55.05 1.34
CA ARG A 790 -15.33 -55.81 1.68
C ARG A 790 -15.92 -56.55 0.47
N ILE A 791 -15.86 -55.94 -0.71
CA ILE A 791 -16.42 -56.53 -1.95
C ILE A 791 -15.49 -57.59 -2.52
N GLY A 792 -14.18 -57.44 -2.39
CA GLY A 792 -13.16 -58.31 -3.06
C GLY A 792 -13.22 -59.77 -2.64
N LYS A 793 -14.00 -60.15 -1.62
CA LYS A 793 -14.27 -61.55 -1.21
C LYS A 793 -15.59 -62.10 -1.72
N GLN A 794 -16.38 -61.30 -2.48
CA GLN A 794 -17.72 -61.66 -2.93
C GLN A 794 -17.69 -61.94 -4.46
N ASN A 795 -18.68 -62.70 -4.91
CA ASN A 795 -18.83 -62.82 -6.36
C ASN A 795 -19.37 -61.54 -6.99
N ARG A 796 -19.18 -61.34 -8.28
CA ARG A 796 -19.50 -60.10 -9.01
C ARG A 796 -20.99 -59.68 -8.86
N ALA A 797 -21.91 -60.65 -8.95
CA ALA A 797 -23.33 -60.40 -8.88
C ALA A 797 -23.75 -59.90 -7.48
N ASP A 798 -23.24 -60.58 -6.44
CA ASP A 798 -23.49 -60.20 -5.06
C ASP A 798 -22.80 -58.87 -4.71
N ALA A 799 -21.61 -58.64 -5.19
CA ALA A 799 -20.90 -57.38 -5.02
C ALA A 799 -21.69 -56.20 -5.57
N MET A 800 -22.20 -56.29 -6.80
CA MET A 800 -23.02 -55.23 -7.41
C MET A 800 -24.37 -55.04 -6.70
N LYS A 801 -24.99 -56.15 -6.25
CA LYS A 801 -26.27 -56.11 -5.50
C LYS A 801 -26.14 -55.35 -4.19
N TYR A 802 -25.04 -55.54 -3.46
CA TYR A 802 -24.83 -54.99 -2.15
C TYR A 802 -23.92 -53.73 -2.13
N LEU A 803 -23.37 -53.30 -3.27
CA LEU A 803 -22.45 -52.17 -3.36
C LEU A 803 -23.00 -50.93 -2.66
N SER A 804 -24.22 -50.54 -2.98
CA SER A 804 -24.80 -49.29 -2.40
C SER A 804 -24.95 -49.42 -0.88
N GLN A 805 -25.36 -50.58 -0.36
CA GLN A 805 -25.51 -50.83 1.07
C GLN A 805 -24.16 -50.81 1.79
N ILE A 806 -23.12 -51.42 1.19
CA ILE A 806 -21.78 -51.43 1.75
C ILE A 806 -21.21 -50.02 1.75
N MET A 807 -21.40 -49.24 0.68
CA MET A 807 -20.99 -47.86 0.60
C MET A 807 -21.66 -46.98 1.65
N ASP A 808 -22.95 -47.17 1.88
CA ASP A 808 -23.69 -46.44 2.92
C ASP A 808 -23.09 -46.71 4.32
N GLN A 809 -22.83 -47.99 4.59
CA GLN A 809 -22.22 -48.38 5.88
C GLN A 809 -20.82 -47.84 6.08
N GLU A 810 -19.96 -47.86 5.04
CA GLU A 810 -18.60 -47.34 5.12
C GLU A 810 -18.61 -45.81 5.17
N THR A 811 -19.53 -45.16 4.42
CA THR A 811 -19.72 -43.70 4.51
C THR A 811 -20.11 -43.27 5.92
N GLN A 812 -21.06 -43.97 6.55
CA GLN A 812 -21.47 -43.67 7.94
C GLN A 812 -20.33 -43.80 8.95
N LYS A 813 -19.36 -44.69 8.69
CA LYS A 813 -18.18 -44.80 9.55
C LYS A 813 -17.19 -43.68 9.34
N LEU A 814 -17.04 -43.17 8.10
CA LEU A 814 -16.07 -42.12 7.72
C LEU A 814 -16.61 -40.73 8.02
N GLU A 815 -17.91 -40.50 7.82
CA GLU A 815 -18.55 -39.18 7.98
C GLU A 815 -18.24 -38.47 9.30
N PRO A 816 -18.17 -39.11 10.47
CA PRO A 816 -17.81 -38.44 11.72
C PRO A 816 -16.43 -37.80 11.76
N TYR A 817 -15.53 -38.20 10.86
CA TYR A 817 -14.16 -37.67 10.78
C TYR A 817 -14.01 -36.51 9.81
N PHE A 818 -15.06 -36.28 8.99
CA PHE A 818 -15.10 -35.26 7.92
C PHE A 818 -16.36 -34.41 8.03
N LYS A 819 -16.68 -33.95 9.22
CA LYS A 819 -17.90 -33.16 9.50
C LYS A 819 -17.91 -31.74 8.95
N PHE A 820 -16.81 -31.31 8.36
CA PHE A 820 -16.70 -29.97 7.76
C PHE A 820 -17.31 -29.87 6.34
N TRP A 821 -17.87 -30.95 5.82
CA TRP A 821 -18.55 -30.93 4.52
C TRP A 821 -20.06 -30.91 4.66
N LYS A 822 -20.71 -30.22 3.74
CA LYS A 822 -22.15 -30.28 3.61
C LYS A 822 -22.57 -31.69 3.15
N ARG A 823 -23.76 -32.09 3.53
CA ARG A 823 -24.29 -33.42 3.15
C ARG A 823 -24.27 -33.63 1.63
N THR A 824 -24.48 -32.58 0.85
CA THR A 824 -24.38 -32.61 -0.63
C THR A 824 -23.00 -32.97 -1.13
N GLU A 825 -21.94 -32.49 -0.49
CA GLU A 825 -20.54 -32.78 -0.86
C GLU A 825 -20.21 -34.24 -0.56
N ILE A 826 -20.63 -34.77 0.58
CA ILE A 826 -20.48 -36.19 0.94
C ILE A 826 -21.22 -37.09 -0.05
N ILE A 827 -22.43 -36.71 -0.49
CA ILE A 827 -23.19 -37.43 -1.51
C ILE A 827 -22.44 -37.43 -2.85
N ASP A 828 -21.87 -36.32 -3.25
CA ASP A 828 -21.12 -36.22 -4.50
C ASP A 828 -19.81 -37.06 -4.45
N LEU A 829 -19.08 -37.01 -3.35
CA LEU A 829 -17.90 -37.86 -3.13
C LEU A 829 -18.25 -39.34 -3.17
N LYS A 830 -19.34 -39.71 -2.55
CA LYS A 830 -19.87 -41.05 -2.57
C LYS A 830 -20.26 -41.52 -3.98
N LEU A 831 -20.91 -40.66 -4.77
CA LEU A 831 -21.25 -40.95 -6.16
C LEU A 831 -20.03 -41.13 -7.03
N ARG A 832 -19.01 -40.30 -6.88
CA ARG A 832 -17.73 -40.42 -7.58
C ARG A 832 -17.02 -41.74 -7.25
N ALA A 833 -16.95 -42.09 -5.97
CA ALA A 833 -16.36 -43.34 -5.50
C ALA A 833 -17.15 -44.55 -6.03
N LYS A 834 -18.50 -44.48 -6.06
CA LYS A 834 -19.36 -45.50 -6.63
C LYS A 834 -19.12 -45.72 -8.11
N ASN A 835 -19.11 -44.64 -8.89
CA ASN A 835 -18.85 -44.70 -10.33
C ASN A 835 -17.51 -45.33 -10.65
N TYR A 836 -16.48 -44.97 -9.89
CA TYR A 836 -15.14 -45.57 -10.01
C TYR A 836 -15.18 -47.08 -9.73
N LEU A 837 -15.78 -47.50 -8.62
CA LEU A 837 -15.91 -48.93 -8.27
C LEU A 837 -16.70 -49.71 -9.31
N ILE A 838 -17.80 -49.18 -9.83
CA ILE A 838 -18.58 -49.81 -10.89
C ILE A 838 -17.75 -49.99 -12.16
N HIS A 839 -17.01 -48.95 -12.55
CA HIS A 839 -16.17 -49.03 -13.75
C HIS A 839 -15.11 -50.11 -13.57
N GLU A 840 -14.39 -50.16 -12.46
CA GLU A 840 -13.39 -51.21 -12.20
C GLU A 840 -13.97 -52.61 -12.14
N VAL A 841 -15.11 -52.79 -11.49
CA VAL A 841 -15.79 -54.09 -11.39
C VAL A 841 -16.34 -54.55 -12.74
N ILE A 842 -16.91 -53.63 -13.54
CA ILE A 842 -17.46 -53.95 -14.87
C ILE A 842 -16.38 -54.15 -15.91
N THR A 843 -15.36 -53.28 -15.91
CA THR A 843 -14.36 -53.28 -17.01
C THR A 843 -13.28 -54.32 -16.80
N ASN A 844 -12.77 -54.47 -15.57
CA ASN A 844 -11.60 -55.31 -15.31
C ASN A 844 -11.95 -56.72 -14.76
N GLY A 845 -13.20 -56.93 -14.34
CA GLY A 845 -13.68 -58.22 -13.79
C GLY A 845 -13.05 -58.60 -12.48
N TYR A 846 -13.79 -59.38 -11.67
CA TYR A 846 -13.24 -59.93 -10.42
C TYR A 846 -12.19 -61.00 -10.78
N GLY A 847 -10.96 -60.82 -10.38
CA GLY A 847 -9.91 -61.80 -10.54
C GLY A 847 -8.66 -61.33 -11.34
N THR A 848 -8.74 -60.18 -11.99
CA THR A 848 -7.53 -59.48 -12.39
C THR A 848 -7.02 -58.66 -11.22
N THR A 849 -5.79 -58.87 -10.84
CA THR A 849 -5.09 -58.31 -9.69
C THR A 849 -4.78 -56.81 -9.78
N VAL A 850 -5.54 -56.06 -10.59
CA VAL A 850 -5.41 -54.60 -10.62
C VAL A 850 -6.33 -54.01 -9.60
N MET A 851 -5.87 -53.95 -8.36
CA MET A 851 -6.50 -53.06 -7.38
C MET A 851 -6.50 -51.63 -7.94
N PRO A 852 -7.59 -50.87 -7.80
CA PRO A 852 -7.52 -49.49 -8.09
C PRO A 852 -6.36 -48.86 -7.30
N TYR A 853 -5.63 -47.96 -7.95
CA TYR A 853 -4.56 -47.24 -7.24
C TYR A 853 -5.20 -46.43 -6.12
N VAL A 854 -5.22 -47.01 -4.95
CA VAL A 854 -5.54 -46.30 -3.72
C VAL A 854 -4.23 -46.04 -3.04
N PRO A 855 -3.80 -44.80 -2.88
CA PRO A 855 -2.60 -44.47 -2.19
C PRO A 855 -2.65 -45.14 -0.79
N SER A 856 -1.55 -45.82 -0.44
CA SER A 856 -1.44 -46.37 0.92
C SER A 856 -1.59 -45.25 1.93
N HIS A 857 -1.98 -45.59 3.14
CA HIS A 857 -2.09 -44.62 4.22
C HIS A 857 -0.79 -43.78 4.38
N MET A 858 0.35 -44.40 4.22
CA MET A 858 1.63 -43.70 4.28
C MET A 858 1.81 -42.71 3.12
N GLN A 859 1.32 -43.05 1.93
CA GLN A 859 1.31 -42.16 0.77
C GLN A 859 0.30 -41.02 0.97
N MET A 860 -0.86 -41.28 1.55
CA MET A 860 -1.82 -40.24 1.90
C MET A 860 -1.31 -39.28 2.99
N ARG A 861 -0.57 -39.79 3.98
CA ARG A 861 0.14 -38.92 4.94
C ARG A 861 1.15 -38.02 4.25
N LYS A 862 1.87 -38.53 3.28
CA LYS A 862 2.80 -37.74 2.48
C LYS A 862 2.09 -36.74 1.60
N LEU A 863 0.94 -37.09 1.01
CA LEU A 863 0.11 -36.16 0.27
C LEU A 863 -0.32 -34.97 1.12
N PHE A 864 -0.81 -35.20 2.31
CA PHE A 864 -1.17 -34.15 3.24
C PHE A 864 0.05 -33.46 3.87
N GLY A 865 1.20 -34.14 3.98
CA GLY A 865 2.43 -33.59 4.53
C GLY A 865 3.26 -32.83 3.53
N ALA A 866 3.50 -33.40 2.37
CA ALA A 866 4.46 -32.90 1.36
C ALA A 866 3.78 -32.48 0.07
N ALA A 867 2.55 -32.12 0.10
CA ALA A 867 1.72 -31.63 -1.00
C ALA A 867 2.13 -32.12 -2.35
N LEU A 868 1.71 -32.82 -3.19
CA LEU A 868 1.99 -33.12 -4.61
C LEU A 868 3.09 -34.15 -4.91
N PHE A 869 4.01 -34.44 -3.97
CA PHE A 869 5.11 -35.40 -4.25
C PHE A 869 4.93 -36.81 -3.70
N SER A 870 3.80 -37.13 -3.17
CA SER A 870 3.50 -38.44 -2.59
C SER A 870 3.03 -39.46 -3.65
N ILE A 871 2.89 -39.04 -4.89
CA ILE A 871 2.58 -39.93 -5.99
C ILE A 871 3.87 -40.67 -6.39
N ASP A 872 3.76 -41.97 -6.69
CA ASP A 872 4.87 -42.73 -7.20
C ASP A 872 5.40 -42.04 -8.48
N ILE A 873 6.69 -41.73 -8.49
CA ILE A 873 7.34 -41.03 -9.60
C ILE A 873 7.13 -41.78 -10.95
N SER A 874 7.07 -43.08 -10.91
CA SER A 874 6.79 -43.89 -12.09
C SER A 874 5.40 -43.65 -12.69
N GLU A 875 4.43 -43.25 -11.86
CA GLU A 875 3.09 -42.93 -12.27
C GLU A 875 2.96 -41.46 -12.76
N VAL A 876 3.72 -40.58 -12.15
CA VAL A 876 3.79 -39.17 -12.59
C VAL A 876 4.40 -39.07 -13.98
N GLU A 877 5.38 -39.91 -14.27
CA GLU A 877 5.99 -40.01 -15.62
C GLU A 877 4.97 -40.37 -16.71
N LYS A 878 3.99 -41.21 -16.37
CA LYS A 878 2.98 -41.67 -17.32
C LYS A 878 1.81 -40.69 -17.52
N LYS A 879 1.53 -39.85 -16.55
CA LYS A 879 0.30 -39.04 -16.54
C LYS A 879 0.52 -37.52 -16.52
N ASN A 880 1.73 -37.05 -16.32
CA ASN A 880 2.10 -35.62 -16.22
C ASN A 880 0.88 -34.68 -15.99
N PRO A 881 0.17 -34.78 -14.90
CA PRO A 881 -1.16 -34.17 -14.75
C PRO A 881 -1.10 -32.65 -14.75
N TYR A 882 0.08 -32.05 -14.63
CA TYR A 882 0.23 -30.60 -14.43
C TYR A 882 1.15 -29.90 -15.45
N GLY A 883 1.66 -30.60 -16.49
CA GLY A 883 2.47 -29.97 -17.54
C GLY A 883 3.83 -29.38 -17.12
N GLN A 884 4.06 -29.26 -15.82
CA GLN A 884 5.19 -28.51 -15.24
C GLN A 884 6.30 -29.40 -14.67
N PHE A 885 6.14 -30.70 -14.73
CA PHE A 885 7.13 -31.64 -14.26
C PHE A 885 8.44 -31.59 -15.09
N GLU A 886 8.37 -31.16 -16.34
CA GLU A 886 9.57 -30.97 -17.15
C GLU A 886 10.52 -29.92 -16.59
N ALA A 887 10.00 -28.81 -16.03
CA ALA A 887 10.83 -27.78 -15.41
C ALA A 887 11.53 -28.30 -14.14
N LEU A 888 10.87 -29.15 -13.37
CA LEU A 888 11.44 -29.78 -12.18
C LEU A 888 12.51 -30.81 -12.51
N THR A 889 12.29 -31.59 -13.53
CA THR A 889 13.28 -32.62 -13.97
C THR A 889 14.56 -31.99 -14.51
N LYS A 890 14.57 -30.73 -14.87
CA LYS A 890 15.78 -30.01 -15.31
C LYS A 890 16.73 -29.68 -14.15
N ARG A 891 16.31 -29.70 -12.89
CA ARG A 891 17.21 -29.49 -11.75
C ARG A 891 18.09 -30.72 -11.50
N GLU A 892 19.36 -30.49 -11.23
CA GLU A 892 20.35 -31.56 -11.10
C GLU A 892 19.99 -32.60 -10.00
N GLY A 893 19.59 -32.14 -8.80
CA GLY A 893 19.17 -33.00 -7.71
C GLY A 893 17.96 -33.85 -8.04
N TRP A 894 17.00 -33.27 -8.74
CA TRP A 894 15.79 -33.94 -9.19
C TRP A 894 16.09 -35.01 -10.21
N LYS A 895 16.98 -34.74 -11.16
CA LYS A 895 17.47 -35.73 -12.14
C LYS A 895 18.16 -36.90 -11.46
N LYS A 896 18.97 -36.64 -10.43
CA LYS A 896 19.64 -37.70 -9.67
C LYS A 896 18.63 -38.64 -8.98
N ILE A 897 17.63 -38.09 -8.31
CA ILE A 897 16.60 -38.89 -7.62
C ILE A 897 15.75 -39.68 -8.62
N TYR A 898 15.36 -39.05 -9.71
CA TYR A 898 14.58 -39.68 -10.76
C TYR A 898 15.32 -40.86 -11.41
N SER A 899 16.64 -40.72 -11.62
CA SER A 899 17.49 -41.74 -12.20
C SER A 899 17.63 -43.01 -11.32
N LEU A 900 17.37 -42.87 -10.00
CA LEU A 900 17.42 -44.03 -9.09
C LEU A 900 16.50 -45.19 -9.51
N HIS A 901 15.40 -44.92 -10.21
CA HIS A 901 14.49 -45.97 -10.67
C HIS A 901 14.95 -46.66 -11.95
N LYS A 902 15.79 -46.01 -12.76
CA LYS A 902 16.24 -46.49 -14.04
C LYS A 902 17.62 -47.09 -14.02
N LEU A 903 18.37 -46.89 -12.91
CA LEU A 903 19.70 -47.44 -12.77
C LEU A 903 19.68 -48.87 -12.21
N PRO A 904 20.68 -49.69 -12.54
CA PRO A 904 20.92 -50.98 -11.86
C PRO A 904 21.02 -50.84 -10.36
N LYS A 905 20.62 -51.89 -9.62
CA LYS A 905 20.60 -51.82 -8.14
C LYS A 905 21.90 -51.32 -7.46
N PRO A 906 23.11 -51.73 -7.90
CA PRO A 906 24.35 -51.24 -7.32
C PRO A 906 24.53 -49.73 -7.51
N ASP A 907 24.24 -49.21 -8.69
CA ASP A 907 24.38 -47.79 -9.02
C ASP A 907 23.32 -46.95 -8.31
N ASN A 908 22.09 -47.48 -8.15
CA ASN A 908 21.07 -46.90 -7.37
C ASN A 908 21.43 -46.75 -5.90
N GLN A 909 22.13 -47.76 -5.32
CA GLN A 909 22.53 -47.68 -3.92
C GLN A 909 23.62 -46.62 -3.72
N ALA A 910 24.62 -46.60 -4.59
CA ALA A 910 25.71 -45.63 -4.53
C ALA A 910 25.16 -44.18 -4.68
N LEU A 911 24.24 -43.96 -5.61
CA LEU A 911 23.58 -42.66 -5.78
C LEU A 911 22.70 -42.30 -4.58
N ALA A 912 21.98 -43.26 -4.00
CA ALA A 912 21.20 -43.05 -2.78
C ALA A 912 22.07 -42.66 -1.59
N ASP A 913 23.23 -43.29 -1.47
CA ASP A 913 24.18 -43.00 -0.37
C ASP A 913 24.83 -41.62 -0.56
N SER A 914 25.14 -41.22 -1.81
CA SER A 914 25.60 -39.87 -2.14
C SER A 914 24.55 -38.82 -1.77
N LEU A 915 23.30 -39.02 -2.16
CA LEU A 915 22.20 -38.10 -1.84
C LEU A 915 21.92 -38.00 -0.33
N ARG A 916 22.07 -39.13 0.39
CA ARG A 916 21.98 -39.11 1.87
C ARG A 916 23.14 -38.36 2.50
N GLY A 917 24.35 -38.47 1.93
CA GLY A 917 25.53 -37.71 2.32
C GLY A 917 25.26 -36.20 2.18
N GLU A 918 24.83 -35.78 0.99
CA GLU A 918 24.48 -34.38 0.70
C GLU A 918 23.38 -33.86 1.65
N ALA A 919 22.32 -34.64 1.89
CA ALA A 919 21.27 -34.31 2.83
C ALA A 919 21.77 -34.16 4.27
N LYS A 920 22.66 -35.06 4.71
CA LYS A 920 23.26 -35.01 6.03
C LYS A 920 24.16 -33.80 6.19
N GLU A 921 24.93 -33.47 5.19
CA GLU A 921 25.79 -32.29 5.18
C GLU A 921 24.94 -31.03 5.25
N TYR A 922 23.90 -30.91 4.42
CA TYR A 922 22.93 -29.84 4.44
C TYR A 922 22.30 -29.66 5.83
N LEU A 923 21.89 -30.73 6.48
CA LEU A 923 21.30 -30.69 7.82
C LEU A 923 22.32 -30.31 8.92
N ASN A 924 23.57 -30.70 8.75
CA ASN A 924 24.65 -30.38 9.69
C ASN A 924 25.13 -28.92 9.55
N GLN A 925 25.15 -28.38 8.34
CA GLN A 925 25.54 -26.98 8.06
C GLN A 925 24.52 -25.97 8.56
N THR A 926 23.31 -26.36 8.84
CA THR A 926 22.17 -25.48 8.93
C THR A 926 21.70 -25.13 10.33
N CYS A 927 22.35 -25.55 11.36
CA CYS A 927 22.16 -24.96 12.67
C CYS A 927 22.81 -23.57 12.68
N GLY A 928 22.19 -22.58 12.02
CA GLY A 928 22.63 -21.19 12.07
C GLY A 928 22.87 -20.48 10.73
N GLU A 929 22.70 -21.14 9.59
CA GLU A 929 22.89 -20.49 8.27
C GLU A 929 21.62 -20.47 7.42
N ASP A 930 21.51 -19.48 6.53
CA ASP A 930 20.39 -19.24 5.63
C ASP A 930 20.02 -20.47 4.80
N LYS A 931 18.79 -20.88 4.92
CA LYS A 931 18.19 -21.85 4.03
C LYS A 931 17.66 -21.13 2.82
N ALA A 932 18.48 -21.01 1.78
CA ALA A 932 18.07 -20.37 0.56
C ALA A 932 16.80 -21.03 -0.01
N ALA A 933 15.74 -20.25 -0.15
CA ALA A 933 14.61 -20.64 -0.96
C ALA A 933 15.06 -20.71 -2.43
N ILE A 934 14.64 -21.74 -3.15
CA ILE A 934 14.95 -21.86 -4.56
C ILE A 934 13.68 -21.60 -5.36
N SER A 935 13.64 -20.46 -6.02
CA SER A 935 12.56 -20.10 -6.92
C SER A 935 12.43 -21.05 -8.11
N SER A 936 11.24 -21.56 -8.37
CA SER A 936 10.93 -22.44 -9.49
C SER A 936 9.44 -22.38 -9.84
N ASP A 937 9.03 -22.84 -11.03
CA ASP A 937 7.61 -22.91 -11.44
C ASP A 937 6.74 -23.67 -10.43
N TRP A 938 7.36 -24.44 -9.58
CA TRP A 938 6.73 -25.18 -8.52
C TRP A 938 6.26 -24.31 -7.35
N CYS A 939 6.78 -23.08 -7.25
CA CYS A 939 6.32 -22.11 -6.25
C CYS A 939 4.83 -21.78 -6.37
N THR A 940 4.28 -21.90 -7.59
CA THR A 940 2.83 -21.72 -7.84
C THR A 940 1.96 -22.68 -7.01
N TYR A 941 2.47 -23.89 -6.74
CA TYR A 941 1.76 -24.93 -5.98
C TYR A 941 2.28 -25.10 -4.54
N CYS A 942 3.23 -24.27 -4.14
CA CYS A 942 3.83 -24.37 -2.81
C CYS A 942 2.84 -23.88 -1.73
N VAL A 943 2.67 -24.68 -0.69
CA VAL A 943 1.80 -24.32 0.46
C VAL A 943 2.33 -23.13 1.24
N HIS A 944 3.64 -22.88 1.18
CA HIS A 944 4.32 -21.75 1.82
C HIS A 944 4.41 -20.51 0.92
N ARG A 945 3.73 -20.50 -0.21
CA ARG A 945 3.80 -19.41 -1.19
C ARG A 945 3.54 -18.03 -0.55
N GLY A 946 2.58 -17.94 0.35
CA GLY A 946 2.23 -16.69 1.02
C GLY A 946 3.29 -16.16 2.00
N ASN A 947 4.22 -17.02 2.42
CA ASN A 947 5.22 -16.69 3.43
C ASN A 947 6.66 -16.72 2.88
N CYS A 948 6.82 -16.94 1.59
CA CYS A 948 8.12 -17.07 0.94
C CYS A 948 8.35 -15.93 -0.05
N MET A 949 9.34 -15.09 0.23
CA MET A 949 9.69 -13.94 -0.63
C MET A 949 10.08 -14.36 -2.03
N GLU A 950 10.83 -15.45 -2.17
CA GLU A 950 11.26 -15.97 -3.50
C GLU A 950 10.09 -16.41 -4.39
N SER A 951 9.00 -16.91 -3.78
CA SER A 951 7.81 -17.27 -4.54
C SER A 951 7.04 -16.04 -5.01
N PHE A 952 7.15 -14.95 -4.27
CA PHE A 952 6.51 -13.69 -4.58
C PHE A 952 7.18 -13.00 -5.78
N LEU A 953 8.49 -12.88 -5.73
CA LEU A 953 9.30 -12.28 -6.80
C LEU A 953 9.11 -12.99 -8.15
N ARG A 954 8.98 -14.31 -8.15
CA ARG A 954 8.83 -15.07 -9.41
C ARG A 954 7.44 -14.98 -10.03
N SER A 955 6.40 -14.73 -9.28
CA SER A 955 5.05 -14.56 -9.84
C SER A 955 4.98 -13.35 -10.79
N GLU A 956 5.83 -12.35 -10.58
CA GLU A 956 5.97 -11.19 -11.47
C GLU A 956 6.82 -11.48 -12.71
N ILE A 957 7.92 -12.23 -12.55
CA ILE A 957 8.83 -12.57 -13.67
C ILE A 957 8.20 -13.56 -14.65
N SER A 958 7.42 -14.54 -14.19
CA SER A 958 6.81 -15.54 -15.07
C SER A 958 5.68 -14.99 -15.95
N MET A 959 5.04 -13.89 -15.55
CA MET A 959 4.05 -13.21 -16.39
C MET A 959 4.70 -12.44 -17.55
N SER A 960 5.94 -12.00 -17.40
CA SER A 960 6.66 -11.27 -18.45
C SER A 960 7.22 -12.21 -19.55
N SER A 961 7.61 -13.43 -19.20
CA SER A 961 8.24 -14.36 -20.15
C SER A 961 7.25 -15.17 -21.01
N SER A 962 5.96 -15.19 -20.66
CA SER A 962 4.94 -15.93 -21.44
C SER A 962 4.34 -15.13 -22.60
N ARG A 963 4.74 -13.86 -22.79
CA ARG A 963 4.25 -13.01 -23.90
C ARG A 963 5.19 -12.92 -25.09
N ASP A 964 6.40 -13.50 -25.03
CA ASP A 964 7.40 -13.40 -26.09
C ASP A 964 7.49 -14.65 -26.99
N GLU A 965 6.49 -15.53 -27.03
CA GLU A 965 6.36 -16.52 -28.08
C GLU A 965 5.09 -16.25 -28.91
N PRO A 966 5.25 -16.15 -30.28
CA PRO A 966 4.21 -15.76 -31.22
C PRO A 966 3.07 -16.79 -31.39
#